data_25e9a8a1b83aab65290f63d0f85484bf
#
_entry.id   25e9a8a1b83aab65290f63d0f85484bf
#
_cell.length_a   1.000
_cell.length_b   1.000
_cell.length_c   1.000
_cell.angle_alpha   90.00
_cell.angle_beta   90.00
_cell.angle_gamma   90.00
#
_symmetry.space_group_name_H-M   'P 1'
#
loop_
_entity.id
_entity.type
_entity.pdbx_description
1 polymer ?
#
loop_
_entity_poly.entity_id
_entity_poly.type
_entity_poly.pdbx_seq_one_letter_code
_entity_poly.pdbx_strand_id
1 'polypeptide(L)'
;MTVTPSSVASIAARCLRTPGDIDPDTPLALLGLDSLSTIEMAAELEETFGCELPADVLSECPDARSLASLISSLQTSRRDAGRDDPFDSMMADAVLPADVRPLSSAALSTDLKSAGRILLTGATGFLGGALLGELLQHTADIVCLVRNPGTWTGTQRADNDRVRSITGDLSHPRLGLGEARFQELAQNVDAVVHCGAAVNWVYSYSGLRLANVIGTLELLHLACRRGIPFHFISSLSVCYPADGPATADESFDALPHLRGVHLGYAQSKVVSEALVKEAGARGLPVRIYRPALISGHSDTGAFNEADLITALVRGCVQMGTAPDLDWKLDCQPVNIVARSILELSGEAGPTFHLGHPRPRGWRECVLWMRMYGYDIRLIPHHAWLRQLDAETAPTSPASADHPLRPLRTFFLNRHADAHGLTLPELYEETRRTAASSARTLAAVAGAGVTLPPLNAGLLDTYFRRFRADGVLPAPAPEQGQSSRLAPTDSAASMLGMLLGTTVTDVRILDTGSEHSLVSELTAWRSRQPTGLYRAEVKLRDGSTRRLRLKSKAEDADVIAVGEALSGLVDLSVGRAYARWSDRIGFTASHLREIEIYRQRDPRFLRHAPALLGSITDARSATWLMAIEELEGTTLLNAVDRPDDWRQQDLEAVVDGLASLHAIWYRRESELCDQPWIGYVQGAAGMSEMSDLWTALAAHAAPAFSSWSHPDIASLQRKLIGSVGRWWQDLENPPRTLIHHDFNPRNVCLRAGALCAYDWELATVGAPQRDLAEFLCFVLSPDIGGTDVLVWVERHRRALECETGTTIDRDSWRRGFSAALYDLLINRLATYALVHRIRPQSFLPRVLRTWRGLYEQFPLEEHA
;
A
#
# COMPACT_ATOMS: atom_id res chain seq x y z
N MET A 1 -17.72 -29.73 25.67
CA MET A 1 -18.43 -30.93 25.14
C MET A 1 -17.59 -32.18 25.42
N THR A 2 -18.21 -33.35 25.59
CA THR A 2 -17.47 -34.61 25.72
C THR A 2 -16.96 -35.03 24.34
N VAL A 3 -15.67 -35.35 24.24
CA VAL A 3 -15.08 -35.87 23.00
C VAL A 3 -15.58 -37.28 22.76
N THR A 4 -16.35 -37.45 21.70
CA THR A 4 -16.82 -38.76 21.23
C THR A 4 -16.64 -38.91 19.74
N PRO A 5 -16.44 -40.12 19.17
CA PRO A 5 -16.36 -40.33 17.75
C PRO A 5 -17.53 -39.70 16.98
N SER A 6 -18.74 -39.81 17.52
CA SER A 6 -19.94 -39.23 16.90
C SER A 6 -19.93 -37.70 16.90
N SER A 7 -19.41 -37.04 17.97
CA SER A 7 -19.31 -35.58 17.99
C SER A 7 -18.29 -35.06 16.98
N VAL A 8 -17.18 -35.78 16.79
CA VAL A 8 -16.18 -35.46 15.73
C VAL A 8 -16.76 -35.69 14.33
N ALA A 9 -17.47 -36.81 14.11
CA ALA A 9 -18.14 -37.09 12.85
C ALA A 9 -19.22 -36.07 12.50
N SER A 10 -19.97 -35.59 13.48
CA SER A 10 -20.98 -34.53 13.30
C SER A 10 -20.33 -33.20 12.91
N ILE A 11 -19.16 -32.86 13.45
CA ILE A 11 -18.38 -31.70 13.04
C ILE A 11 -17.90 -31.87 11.60
N ALA A 12 -17.36 -33.04 11.24
CA ALA A 12 -16.96 -33.35 9.87
C ALA A 12 -18.12 -33.22 8.88
N ALA A 13 -19.30 -33.74 9.22
CA ALA A 13 -20.50 -33.61 8.38
C ALA A 13 -20.91 -32.15 8.12
N ARG A 14 -20.82 -31.30 9.13
CA ARG A 14 -21.09 -29.85 9.00
C ARG A 14 -20.08 -29.17 8.12
N CYS A 15 -18.78 -29.40 8.33
CA CYS A 15 -17.73 -28.78 7.50
C CYS A 15 -17.79 -29.23 6.03
N LEU A 16 -18.21 -30.48 5.79
CA LEU A 16 -18.34 -31.07 4.45
C LEU A 16 -19.72 -30.83 3.81
N ARG A 17 -20.65 -30.21 4.54
CA ARG A 17 -22.04 -29.95 4.07
C ARG A 17 -22.72 -31.20 3.52
N THR A 18 -22.38 -32.35 4.08
CA THR A 18 -23.03 -33.60 3.67
C THR A 18 -24.40 -33.73 4.37
N PRO A 19 -25.49 -33.98 3.60
CA PRO A 19 -26.79 -34.24 4.22
C PRO A 19 -26.81 -35.62 4.88
N GLY A 20 -26.69 -35.65 6.21
CA GLY A 20 -26.75 -36.86 7.01
C GLY A 20 -25.55 -37.08 7.94
N ASP A 21 -25.66 -38.05 8.84
CA ASP A 21 -24.58 -38.39 9.75
C ASP A 21 -23.46 -39.17 9.04
N ILE A 22 -22.23 -38.78 9.27
CA ILE A 22 -21.03 -39.52 8.81
C ILE A 22 -20.77 -40.63 9.83
N ASP A 23 -20.60 -41.85 9.35
CA ASP A 23 -20.12 -42.95 10.19
C ASP A 23 -18.73 -42.61 10.72
N PRO A 24 -18.51 -42.64 12.07
CA PRO A 24 -17.22 -42.34 12.68
C PRO A 24 -16.05 -43.17 12.19
N ASP A 25 -16.30 -44.29 11.57
CA ASP A 25 -15.29 -45.19 11.02
C ASP A 25 -15.02 -44.96 9.51
N THR A 26 -15.71 -43.97 8.91
CA THR A 26 -15.47 -43.58 7.53
C THR A 26 -14.09 -42.92 7.40
N PRO A 27 -13.23 -43.37 6.49
CA PRO A 27 -11.93 -42.77 6.27
C PRO A 27 -12.06 -41.26 5.87
N LEU A 28 -11.41 -40.36 6.59
CA LEU A 28 -11.42 -38.92 6.32
C LEU A 28 -10.96 -38.61 4.90
N ALA A 29 -10.03 -39.37 4.37
CA ALA A 29 -9.55 -39.21 3.00
C ALA A 29 -10.63 -39.46 1.92
N LEU A 30 -11.69 -40.23 2.24
CA LEU A 30 -12.81 -40.46 1.32
C LEU A 30 -13.91 -39.43 1.40
N LEU A 31 -13.85 -38.54 2.38
CA LEU A 31 -14.84 -37.50 2.60
C LEU A 31 -14.68 -36.29 1.68
N GLY A 32 -13.60 -36.24 0.88
CA GLY A 32 -13.38 -35.14 -0.07
C GLY A 32 -12.95 -33.82 0.57
N LEU A 33 -12.30 -33.88 1.76
CA LEU A 33 -11.72 -32.71 2.42
C LEU A 33 -10.69 -32.05 1.51
N ASP A 34 -10.97 -30.81 1.10
CA ASP A 34 -9.98 -29.93 0.50
C ASP A 34 -9.19 -29.18 1.60
N SER A 35 -8.21 -28.38 1.21
CA SER A 35 -7.37 -27.64 2.15
C SER A 35 -8.17 -26.67 3.03
N LEU A 36 -9.26 -26.11 2.51
CA LEU A 36 -10.10 -25.16 3.24
C LEU A 36 -10.98 -25.90 4.25
N SER A 37 -11.68 -26.94 3.83
CA SER A 37 -12.51 -27.80 4.68
C SER A 37 -11.68 -28.46 5.79
N THR A 38 -10.43 -28.79 5.53
CA THR A 38 -9.48 -29.32 6.52
C THR A 38 -9.20 -28.28 7.61
N ILE A 39 -8.93 -27.04 7.23
CA ILE A 39 -8.69 -25.93 8.17
C ILE A 39 -9.95 -25.64 8.98
N GLU A 40 -11.12 -25.59 8.33
CA GLU A 40 -12.42 -25.37 8.97
C GLU A 40 -12.72 -26.45 10.01
N MET A 41 -12.51 -27.71 9.64
CA MET A 41 -12.74 -28.83 10.54
C MET A 41 -11.79 -28.81 11.75
N ALA A 42 -10.51 -28.52 11.53
CA ALA A 42 -9.54 -28.40 12.62
C ALA A 42 -9.93 -27.27 13.58
N ALA A 43 -10.26 -26.09 13.06
CA ALA A 43 -10.64 -24.93 13.87
C ALA A 43 -11.93 -25.20 14.67
N GLU A 44 -12.94 -25.84 14.09
CA GLU A 44 -14.18 -26.17 14.77
C GLU A 44 -14.00 -27.25 15.87
N LEU A 45 -13.10 -28.21 15.63
CA LEU A 45 -12.71 -29.21 16.62
C LEU A 45 -11.97 -28.56 17.79
N GLU A 46 -11.02 -27.67 17.51
CA GLU A 46 -10.28 -26.91 18.52
C GLU A 46 -11.20 -26.04 19.39
N GLU A 47 -12.11 -25.32 18.75
CA GLU A 47 -13.09 -24.47 19.45
C GLU A 47 -14.06 -25.30 20.29
N THR A 48 -14.56 -26.41 19.74
CA THR A 48 -15.55 -27.26 20.41
C THR A 48 -14.96 -27.99 21.60
N PHE A 49 -13.73 -28.46 21.45
CA PHE A 49 -13.10 -29.33 22.48
C PHE A 49 -12.04 -28.61 23.32
N GLY A 50 -11.72 -27.36 23.01
CA GLY A 50 -10.77 -26.52 23.75
C GLY A 50 -9.35 -27.09 23.75
N CYS A 51 -8.90 -27.64 22.64
CA CYS A 51 -7.53 -28.19 22.47
C CYS A 51 -6.92 -27.62 21.18
N GLU A 52 -5.61 -27.57 21.11
CA GLU A 52 -4.88 -27.28 19.88
C GLU A 52 -4.56 -28.59 19.17
N LEU A 53 -4.78 -28.64 17.86
CA LEU A 53 -4.53 -29.81 17.05
C LEU A 53 -3.26 -29.63 16.22
N PRO A 54 -2.43 -30.67 15.99
CA PRO A 54 -1.34 -30.63 15.03
C PRO A 54 -1.85 -30.27 13.63
N ALA A 55 -1.03 -29.56 12.83
CA ALA A 55 -1.42 -29.07 11.50
C ALA A 55 -1.79 -30.20 10.52
N ASP A 56 -1.25 -31.38 10.73
CA ASP A 56 -1.37 -32.58 9.92
C ASP A 56 -2.38 -33.61 10.50
N VAL A 57 -3.01 -33.28 11.63
CA VAL A 57 -3.89 -34.20 12.38
C VAL A 57 -4.97 -34.85 11.52
N LEU A 58 -5.58 -34.08 10.60
CA LEU A 58 -6.64 -34.59 9.72
C LEU A 58 -6.11 -35.46 8.58
N SER A 59 -4.82 -35.36 8.27
CA SER A 59 -4.15 -36.27 7.31
C SER A 59 -3.56 -37.50 7.98
N GLU A 60 -3.24 -37.43 9.27
CA GLU A 60 -2.70 -38.53 10.04
C GLU A 60 -3.75 -39.44 10.67
N CYS A 61 -4.90 -38.87 11.06
CA CYS A 61 -5.99 -39.66 11.60
C CYS A 61 -6.81 -40.28 10.47
N PRO A 62 -6.92 -41.60 10.42
CA PRO A 62 -7.64 -42.27 9.34
C PRO A 62 -9.14 -42.04 9.35
N ASP A 63 -9.73 -41.79 10.54
CA ASP A 63 -11.18 -41.64 10.74
C ASP A 63 -11.51 -40.75 11.95
N ALA A 64 -12.79 -40.43 12.12
CA ALA A 64 -13.27 -39.59 13.22
C ALA A 64 -13.07 -40.25 14.61
N ARG A 65 -13.01 -41.61 14.68
CA ARG A 65 -12.75 -42.34 15.92
C ARG A 65 -11.32 -42.13 16.40
N SER A 66 -10.37 -42.27 15.50
CA SER A 66 -8.94 -42.05 15.78
C SER A 66 -8.69 -40.61 16.19
N LEU A 67 -9.35 -39.67 15.51
CA LEU A 67 -9.27 -38.26 15.81
C LEU A 67 -9.86 -37.89 17.18
N ALA A 68 -10.99 -38.53 17.57
CA ALA A 68 -11.57 -38.35 18.91
C ALA A 68 -10.65 -38.90 20.00
N SER A 69 -9.98 -40.01 19.73
CA SER A 69 -9.01 -40.62 20.65
C SER A 69 -7.81 -39.69 20.86
N LEU A 70 -7.28 -39.12 19.77
CA LEU A 70 -6.19 -38.14 19.81
C LEU A 70 -6.57 -36.90 20.59
N ILE A 71 -7.73 -36.28 20.28
CA ILE A 71 -8.24 -35.12 21.00
C ILE A 71 -8.35 -35.40 22.50
N SER A 72 -8.87 -36.56 22.85
CA SER A 72 -8.98 -36.98 24.26
C SER A 72 -7.60 -37.13 24.93
N SER A 73 -6.62 -37.66 24.22
CA SER A 73 -5.24 -37.79 24.71
C SER A 73 -4.59 -36.42 24.91
N LEU A 74 -4.78 -35.46 23.96
CA LEU A 74 -4.28 -34.09 24.05
C LEU A 74 -4.91 -33.35 25.24
N GLN A 75 -6.22 -33.53 25.49
CA GLN A 75 -6.89 -32.95 26.66
C GLN A 75 -6.35 -33.53 27.98
N THR A 76 -6.00 -34.80 28.00
CA THR A 76 -5.45 -35.48 29.19
C THR A 76 -4.00 -35.05 29.42
N SER A 77 -3.17 -35.04 28.39
CA SER A 77 -1.77 -34.55 28.44
C SER A 77 -1.67 -33.10 28.91
N ARG A 78 -2.63 -32.28 28.53
CA ARG A 78 -2.71 -30.86 28.97
C ARG A 78 -3.04 -30.71 30.48
N ARG A 79 -3.66 -31.74 31.10
CA ARG A 79 -3.93 -31.76 32.55
C ARG A 79 -2.72 -32.20 33.38
N ASP A 80 -1.85 -33.05 32.79
CA ASP A 80 -0.71 -33.64 33.47
C ASP A 80 0.62 -32.92 33.18
N ALA A 81 0.76 -32.21 32.05
CA ALA A 81 1.91 -31.36 31.76
C ALA A 81 1.82 -30.09 32.63
N GLY A 82 2.70 -29.99 33.61
CA GLY A 82 3.03 -28.69 34.19
C GLY A 82 3.31 -27.73 33.06
N ARG A 83 2.81 -26.49 33.17
CA ARG A 83 2.91 -25.45 32.14
C ARG A 83 4.39 -25.19 31.79
N ASP A 84 4.97 -25.96 30.91
CA ASP A 84 6.20 -25.57 30.25
C ASP A 84 5.87 -24.33 29.38
N ASP A 85 6.62 -23.24 29.55
CA ASP A 85 6.46 -22.05 28.72
C ASP A 85 6.73 -22.46 27.27
N PRO A 86 5.80 -22.24 26.32
CA PRO A 86 6.02 -22.55 24.90
C PRO A 86 7.33 -21.97 24.36
N PHE A 87 7.80 -20.87 24.97
CA PHE A 87 9.06 -20.23 24.64
C PHE A 87 10.27 -21.12 24.92
N ASP A 88 10.30 -21.88 26.00
CA ASP A 88 11.41 -22.76 26.33
C ASP A 88 11.54 -23.88 25.29
N SER A 89 10.43 -24.41 24.79
CA SER A 89 10.41 -25.37 23.69
C SER A 89 10.98 -24.75 22.40
N MET A 90 10.56 -23.53 22.05
CA MET A 90 11.08 -22.82 20.88
C MET A 90 12.58 -22.55 20.98
N MET A 91 13.07 -22.16 22.14
CA MET A 91 14.49 -21.92 22.38
C MET A 91 15.33 -23.22 22.32
N ALA A 92 14.77 -24.33 22.82
CA ALA A 92 15.41 -25.64 22.70
C ALA A 92 15.50 -26.10 21.24
N ASP A 93 14.44 -25.89 20.46
CA ASP A 93 14.41 -26.19 19.03
C ASP A 93 15.33 -25.30 18.18
N ALA A 94 15.67 -24.09 18.67
CA ALA A 94 16.58 -23.17 17.96
C ALA A 94 18.06 -23.60 18.05
N VAL A 95 18.39 -24.65 18.80
CA VAL A 95 19.75 -25.16 18.97
C VAL A 95 20.05 -26.21 17.91
N LEU A 96 20.96 -25.90 16.99
CA LEU A 96 21.38 -26.89 15.96
C LEU A 96 22.18 -28.02 16.59
N PRO A 97 21.81 -29.32 16.42
CA PRO A 97 22.55 -30.45 16.92
C PRO A 97 24.02 -30.45 16.50
N ALA A 98 24.93 -30.94 17.35
CA ALA A 98 26.38 -30.86 17.13
C ALA A 98 26.88 -31.68 15.92
N ASP A 99 26.14 -32.71 15.53
CA ASP A 99 26.42 -33.55 14.39
C ASP A 99 25.98 -32.92 13.05
N VAL A 100 25.14 -31.88 13.06
CA VAL A 100 24.76 -31.14 11.86
C VAL A 100 25.85 -30.12 11.53
N ARG A 101 26.81 -30.56 10.75
CA ARG A 101 27.93 -29.73 10.25
C ARG A 101 28.41 -30.24 8.91
N PRO A 102 28.87 -29.37 8.02
CA PRO A 102 29.41 -29.77 6.72
C PRO A 102 30.61 -30.74 6.89
N LEU A 103 30.63 -31.83 6.13
CA LEU A 103 31.75 -32.75 6.08
C LEU A 103 32.90 -32.21 5.22
N SER A 104 32.63 -31.22 4.38
CA SER A 104 33.62 -30.57 3.52
C SER A 104 33.53 -29.05 3.69
N SER A 105 34.67 -28.36 3.77
CA SER A 105 34.77 -26.91 3.85
C SER A 105 35.00 -26.25 2.49
N ALA A 106 34.85 -26.96 1.39
CA ALA A 106 34.94 -26.35 0.06
C ALA A 106 33.80 -25.33 -0.13
N ALA A 107 34.13 -24.08 -0.35
CA ALA A 107 33.16 -23.03 -0.63
C ALA A 107 32.52 -23.29 -2.02
N LEU A 108 31.37 -23.95 -2.04
CA LEU A 108 30.58 -24.11 -3.26
C LEU A 108 29.84 -22.82 -3.60
N SER A 109 29.68 -22.56 -4.89
CA SER A 109 28.88 -21.43 -5.36
C SER A 109 27.43 -21.56 -4.90
N THR A 110 26.86 -20.47 -4.39
CA THR A 110 25.43 -20.38 -4.06
C THR A 110 24.57 -20.00 -5.26
N ASP A 111 25.16 -19.69 -6.41
CA ASP A 111 24.40 -19.30 -7.60
C ASP A 111 23.60 -20.47 -8.17
N LEU A 112 22.29 -20.43 -8.00
CA LEU A 112 21.36 -21.45 -8.50
C LEU A 112 21.39 -21.62 -10.01
N LYS A 113 21.81 -20.60 -10.76
CA LYS A 113 21.92 -20.68 -12.23
C LYS A 113 23.05 -21.61 -12.68
N SER A 114 24.03 -21.84 -11.80
CA SER A 114 25.17 -22.72 -12.04
C SER A 114 24.99 -24.12 -11.46
N ALA A 115 23.94 -24.40 -10.69
CA ALA A 115 23.67 -25.70 -10.09
C ALA A 115 23.27 -26.74 -11.15
N GLY A 116 23.82 -27.94 -11.07
CA GLY A 116 23.47 -29.04 -11.97
C GLY A 116 22.14 -29.69 -11.62
N ARG A 117 21.94 -30.00 -10.34
CA ARG A 117 20.69 -30.59 -9.83
C ARG A 117 20.24 -29.94 -8.52
N ILE A 118 19.01 -29.50 -8.48
CA ILE A 118 18.43 -28.78 -7.34
C ILE A 118 17.32 -29.61 -6.69
N LEU A 119 17.37 -29.75 -5.36
CA LEU A 119 16.25 -30.25 -4.58
C LEU A 119 15.33 -29.04 -4.24
N LEU A 120 14.11 -29.06 -4.75
CA LEU A 120 13.08 -28.06 -4.44
C LEU A 120 12.00 -28.69 -3.55
N THR A 121 11.77 -28.11 -2.38
CA THR A 121 10.60 -28.42 -1.56
C THR A 121 9.51 -27.36 -1.76
N GLY A 122 8.26 -27.76 -1.59
CA GLY A 122 7.12 -26.85 -1.77
C GLY A 122 6.79 -26.51 -3.22
N ALA A 123 7.25 -27.27 -4.21
CA ALA A 123 7.00 -27.08 -5.64
C ALA A 123 5.50 -27.04 -6.02
N THR A 124 4.63 -27.64 -5.22
CA THR A 124 3.17 -27.64 -5.41
C THR A 124 2.49 -26.39 -4.83
N GLY A 125 3.22 -25.58 -4.06
CA GLY A 125 2.73 -24.32 -3.49
C GLY A 125 2.84 -23.15 -4.47
N PHE A 126 2.24 -22.04 -4.12
CA PHE A 126 2.13 -20.85 -4.97
C PHE A 126 3.52 -20.28 -5.36
N LEU A 127 4.38 -19.98 -4.36
CA LEU A 127 5.75 -19.51 -4.63
C LEU A 127 6.63 -20.63 -5.22
N GLY A 128 6.52 -21.85 -4.71
CA GLY A 128 7.34 -22.95 -5.20
C GLY A 128 7.08 -23.30 -6.65
N GLY A 129 5.83 -23.17 -7.12
CA GLY A 129 5.47 -23.31 -8.54
C GLY A 129 6.10 -22.23 -9.42
N ALA A 130 6.10 -20.97 -8.93
CA ALA A 130 6.77 -19.87 -9.63
C ALA A 130 8.30 -20.03 -9.66
N LEU A 131 8.90 -20.47 -8.54
CA LEU A 131 10.33 -20.79 -8.47
C LEU A 131 10.72 -21.93 -9.42
N LEU A 132 9.92 -22.97 -9.50
CA LEU A 132 10.13 -24.06 -10.47
C LEU A 132 10.16 -23.51 -11.89
N GLY A 133 9.21 -22.60 -12.24
CA GLY A 133 9.17 -21.95 -13.56
C GLY A 133 10.43 -21.15 -13.86
N GLU A 134 10.95 -20.37 -12.93
CA GLU A 134 12.18 -19.59 -13.09
C GLU A 134 13.42 -20.51 -13.18
N LEU A 135 13.53 -21.52 -12.32
CA LEU A 135 14.65 -22.47 -12.33
C LEU A 135 14.73 -23.24 -13.67
N LEU A 136 13.61 -23.60 -14.27
CA LEU A 136 13.56 -24.30 -15.55
C LEU A 136 14.01 -23.48 -16.74
N GLN A 137 14.10 -22.16 -16.63
CA GLN A 137 14.70 -21.30 -17.66
C GLN A 137 16.23 -21.46 -17.73
N HIS A 138 16.85 -22.09 -16.72
CA HIS A 138 18.26 -22.38 -16.62
C HIS A 138 18.53 -23.90 -16.81
N THR A 139 19.75 -24.34 -16.57
CA THR A 139 20.21 -25.68 -16.96
C THR A 139 19.92 -26.80 -15.95
N ALA A 140 19.51 -26.48 -14.74
CA ALA A 140 19.39 -27.46 -13.67
C ALA A 140 18.31 -28.53 -13.89
N ASP A 141 18.61 -29.77 -13.49
CA ASP A 141 17.61 -30.79 -13.21
C ASP A 141 16.95 -30.48 -11.85
N ILE A 142 15.63 -30.56 -11.78
CA ILE A 142 14.91 -30.24 -10.54
C ILE A 142 14.30 -31.51 -9.95
N VAL A 143 14.65 -31.80 -8.71
CA VAL A 143 14.04 -32.87 -7.91
C VAL A 143 13.05 -32.21 -6.94
N CYS A 144 11.76 -32.46 -7.12
CA CYS A 144 10.71 -31.92 -6.29
C CYS A 144 10.29 -32.92 -5.21
N LEU A 145 10.44 -32.51 -3.93
CA LEU A 145 9.90 -33.29 -2.81
C LEU A 145 8.41 -32.95 -2.69
N VAL A 146 7.54 -33.95 -2.86
CA VAL A 146 6.08 -33.76 -2.85
C VAL A 146 5.38 -34.83 -2.01
N ARG A 147 4.33 -34.50 -1.28
CA ARG A 147 3.58 -35.45 -0.47
C ARG A 147 2.78 -36.41 -1.31
N ASN A 148 2.11 -35.92 -2.31
CA ASN A 148 1.29 -36.73 -3.23
C ASN A 148 1.55 -36.33 -4.69
N PRO A 149 2.38 -37.09 -5.42
CA PRO A 149 2.65 -36.82 -6.84
C PRO A 149 1.41 -36.93 -7.75
N GLY A 150 0.39 -37.69 -7.35
CA GLY A 150 -0.83 -37.90 -8.13
C GLY A 150 -1.75 -36.68 -8.21
N THR A 151 -1.73 -35.85 -7.20
CA THR A 151 -2.55 -34.64 -7.16
C THR A 151 -1.85 -33.42 -7.75
N TRP A 152 -0.59 -33.51 -8.14
CA TRP A 152 0.16 -32.44 -8.74
C TRP A 152 -0.19 -32.29 -10.23
N THR A 153 -1.09 -31.33 -10.52
CA THR A 153 -1.65 -31.08 -11.85
C THR A 153 -0.97 -29.92 -12.60
N GLY A 154 0.12 -29.37 -12.09
CA GLY A 154 0.79 -28.21 -12.70
C GLY A 154 1.28 -28.50 -14.12
N THR A 155 0.99 -27.59 -15.05
CA THR A 155 1.41 -27.65 -16.47
C THR A 155 2.93 -27.82 -16.66
N GLN A 156 3.73 -27.48 -15.65
CA GLN A 156 5.19 -27.58 -15.66
C GLN A 156 5.71 -29.02 -15.45
N ARG A 157 4.86 -29.97 -15.01
CA ARG A 157 5.23 -31.38 -14.80
C ARG A 157 5.11 -32.25 -16.06
N ALA A 158 4.11 -31.95 -16.89
CA ALA A 158 3.63 -32.94 -17.87
C ALA A 158 4.59 -33.21 -19.03
N ASP A 159 5.50 -32.26 -19.37
CA ASP A 159 6.33 -32.33 -20.57
C ASP A 159 7.80 -31.95 -20.39
N ASN A 160 8.34 -32.02 -19.15
CA ASN A 160 9.74 -31.63 -18.92
C ASN A 160 10.55 -32.73 -18.25
N ASP A 161 11.41 -33.42 -19.04
CA ASP A 161 12.29 -34.48 -18.59
C ASP A 161 13.27 -34.08 -17.47
N ARG A 162 13.46 -32.78 -17.25
CA ARG A 162 14.31 -32.22 -16.20
C ARG A 162 13.64 -32.15 -14.85
N VAL A 163 12.32 -32.39 -14.74
CA VAL A 163 11.59 -32.37 -13.48
C VAL A 163 11.25 -33.76 -13.00
N ARG A 164 11.78 -34.11 -11.85
CA ARG A 164 11.50 -35.42 -11.19
C ARG A 164 10.81 -35.18 -9.84
N SER A 165 9.75 -35.92 -9.57
CA SER A 165 9.12 -35.90 -8.25
C SER A 165 9.54 -37.09 -7.41
N ILE A 166 9.80 -36.84 -6.14
CA ILE A 166 9.98 -37.87 -5.12
C ILE A 166 8.90 -37.69 -4.04
N THR A 167 8.30 -38.81 -3.64
CA THR A 167 7.31 -38.79 -2.55
C THR A 167 8.04 -38.69 -1.22
N GLY A 168 7.67 -37.68 -0.41
CA GLY A 168 8.20 -37.46 0.92
C GLY A 168 7.45 -36.35 1.65
N ASP A 169 7.66 -36.23 2.95
CA ASP A 169 6.98 -35.31 3.83
C ASP A 169 7.95 -34.66 4.82
N LEU A 170 7.90 -33.34 4.91
CA LEU A 170 8.75 -32.54 5.80
C LEU A 170 8.51 -32.83 7.29
N SER A 171 7.31 -33.29 7.66
CA SER A 171 6.96 -33.63 9.05
C SER A 171 7.53 -34.96 9.54
N HIS A 172 8.09 -35.76 8.66
CA HIS A 172 8.59 -37.11 8.96
C HIS A 172 10.13 -37.17 9.01
N PRO A 173 10.70 -38.01 9.88
CA PRO A 173 12.14 -38.26 9.92
C PRO A 173 12.69 -38.62 8.55
N ARG A 174 13.84 -38.05 8.19
CA ARG A 174 14.45 -38.21 6.87
C ARG A 174 13.50 -37.91 5.71
N LEU A 175 12.60 -36.95 5.93
CA LEU A 175 11.60 -36.53 4.93
C LEU A 175 10.67 -37.68 4.50
N GLY A 176 10.48 -38.71 5.31
CA GLY A 176 9.71 -39.89 4.96
C GLY A 176 10.35 -40.83 3.94
N LEU A 177 11.60 -40.58 3.52
CA LEU A 177 12.25 -41.34 2.42
C LEU A 177 12.87 -42.66 2.83
N GLY A 178 13.13 -42.88 4.11
CA GLY A 178 14.00 -43.91 4.58
C GLY A 178 15.50 -43.67 4.30
N GLU A 179 16.40 -44.40 5.01
CA GLU A 179 17.84 -44.09 5.02
C GLU A 179 18.49 -44.18 3.62
N ALA A 180 18.22 -45.24 2.88
CA ALA A 180 18.88 -45.46 1.58
C ALA A 180 18.54 -44.36 0.55
N ARG A 181 17.25 -44.00 0.42
CA ARG A 181 16.81 -42.92 -0.50
C ARG A 181 17.25 -41.53 -0.05
N PHE A 182 17.26 -41.31 1.27
CA PHE A 182 17.75 -40.05 1.81
C PHE A 182 19.25 -39.85 1.50
N GLN A 183 20.06 -40.90 1.65
CA GLN A 183 21.48 -40.89 1.30
C GLN A 183 21.70 -40.71 -0.21
N GLU A 184 20.96 -41.44 -1.04
CA GLU A 184 21.00 -41.28 -2.50
C GLU A 184 20.68 -39.85 -2.92
N LEU A 185 19.64 -39.28 -2.34
CA LEU A 185 19.26 -37.87 -2.61
C LEU A 185 20.38 -36.89 -2.22
N ALA A 186 20.96 -37.08 -1.02
CA ALA A 186 22.04 -36.22 -0.53
C ALA A 186 23.31 -36.29 -1.42
N GLN A 187 23.57 -37.43 -2.06
CA GLN A 187 24.71 -37.62 -2.95
C GLN A 187 24.49 -37.04 -4.35
N ASN A 188 23.23 -36.90 -4.78
CA ASN A 188 22.88 -36.58 -6.16
C ASN A 188 22.37 -35.13 -6.38
N VAL A 189 22.22 -34.29 -5.32
CA VAL A 189 21.80 -32.92 -5.45
C VAL A 189 22.96 -31.95 -5.18
N ASP A 190 23.00 -30.84 -5.90
CA ASP A 190 24.06 -29.84 -5.82
C ASP A 190 23.63 -28.57 -5.05
N ALA A 191 22.33 -28.36 -4.84
CA ALA A 191 21.78 -27.32 -4.00
C ALA A 191 20.40 -27.72 -3.46
N VAL A 192 20.01 -27.12 -2.34
CA VAL A 192 18.67 -27.24 -1.74
C VAL A 192 17.98 -25.90 -1.78
N VAL A 193 16.76 -25.86 -2.34
CA VAL A 193 15.85 -24.71 -2.26
C VAL A 193 14.65 -25.11 -1.40
N HIS A 194 14.70 -24.67 -0.14
CA HIS A 194 13.67 -25.01 0.85
C HIS A 194 12.58 -23.93 0.87
N CYS A 195 11.57 -24.13 0.01
CA CYS A 195 10.36 -23.30 -0.08
C CYS A 195 9.14 -23.94 0.62
N GLY A 196 9.22 -25.25 0.93
CA GLY A 196 8.15 -25.97 1.58
C GLY A 196 7.97 -25.54 3.04
N ALA A 197 6.73 -25.23 3.41
CA ALA A 197 6.34 -24.95 4.78
C ALA A 197 4.83 -25.19 4.94
N ALA A 198 4.39 -25.53 6.15
CA ALA A 198 3.00 -25.39 6.54
C ALA A 198 2.75 -23.90 6.84
N VAL A 199 1.99 -23.23 5.95
CA VAL A 199 1.63 -21.82 6.11
C VAL A 199 0.22 -21.75 6.66
N ASN A 200 0.08 -21.26 7.88
CA ASN A 200 -1.20 -21.10 8.53
C ASN A 200 -1.19 -19.88 9.46
N TRP A 201 -2.22 -19.07 9.39
CA TRP A 201 -2.35 -17.80 10.14
C TRP A 201 -2.94 -18.00 11.53
N VAL A 202 -3.42 -19.19 11.85
CA VAL A 202 -4.15 -19.50 13.07
C VAL A 202 -3.39 -20.45 13.97
N TYR A 203 -2.62 -21.38 13.39
CA TYR A 203 -1.92 -22.40 14.15
C TYR A 203 -0.81 -21.82 15.02
N SER A 204 -0.69 -22.42 16.21
CA SER A 204 0.42 -22.15 17.12
C SER A 204 1.75 -22.70 16.58
N TYR A 205 2.83 -22.34 17.26
CA TYR A 205 4.16 -22.88 16.97
C TYR A 205 4.17 -24.43 17.01
N SER A 206 3.54 -25.03 18.03
CA SER A 206 3.51 -26.49 18.21
C SER A 206 2.87 -27.21 17.02
N GLY A 207 1.77 -26.65 16.48
CA GLY A 207 1.11 -27.22 15.31
C GLY A 207 1.91 -27.14 14.02
N LEU A 208 2.86 -26.19 13.93
CA LEU A 208 3.71 -25.98 12.74
C LEU A 208 5.14 -26.56 12.88
N ARG A 209 5.53 -26.96 14.09
CA ARG A 209 6.88 -27.35 14.47
C ARG A 209 7.44 -28.47 13.61
N LEU A 210 6.68 -29.57 13.42
CA LEU A 210 7.17 -30.75 12.70
C LEU A 210 7.54 -30.41 11.25
N ALA A 211 6.64 -29.78 10.51
CA ALA A 211 6.86 -29.45 9.11
C ALA A 211 7.88 -28.32 8.91
N ASN A 212 7.78 -27.26 9.72
CA ASN A 212 8.58 -26.04 9.48
C ASN A 212 9.97 -26.09 10.13
N VAL A 213 10.07 -26.61 11.36
CA VAL A 213 11.33 -26.60 12.13
C VAL A 213 12.09 -27.90 11.95
N ILE A 214 11.43 -29.05 12.27
CA ILE A 214 12.08 -30.37 12.15
C ILE A 214 12.35 -30.68 10.68
N GLY A 215 11.41 -30.36 9.77
CA GLY A 215 11.65 -30.50 8.33
C GLY A 215 12.85 -29.67 7.82
N THR A 216 13.04 -28.46 8.33
CA THR A 216 14.25 -27.67 8.04
C THR A 216 15.51 -28.34 8.57
N LEU A 217 15.48 -28.88 9.80
CA LEU A 217 16.58 -29.59 10.39
C LEU A 217 16.99 -30.84 9.56
N GLU A 218 16.01 -31.63 9.10
CA GLU A 218 16.26 -32.79 8.25
C GLU A 218 16.91 -32.39 6.91
N LEU A 219 16.50 -31.28 6.32
CA LEU A 219 17.11 -30.77 5.09
C LEU A 219 18.53 -30.20 5.34
N LEU A 220 18.80 -29.64 6.52
CA LEU A 220 20.15 -29.23 6.91
C LEU A 220 21.06 -30.45 7.10
N HIS A 221 20.56 -31.58 7.70
CA HIS A 221 21.28 -32.85 7.74
C HIS A 221 21.64 -33.34 6.33
N LEU A 222 20.69 -33.26 5.38
CA LEU A 222 20.94 -33.64 3.99
C LEU A 222 22.03 -32.76 3.36
N ALA A 223 21.91 -31.46 3.45
CA ALA A 223 22.84 -30.53 2.83
C ALA A 223 24.25 -30.61 3.42
N CYS A 224 24.36 -30.80 4.74
CA CYS A 224 25.65 -30.92 5.43
C CYS A 224 26.47 -32.14 5.01
N ARG A 225 25.86 -33.25 4.50
CA ARG A 225 26.58 -34.44 4.04
C ARG A 225 27.57 -34.14 2.91
N ARG A 226 27.31 -33.16 2.08
CA ARG A 226 28.22 -32.73 0.99
C ARG A 226 28.66 -31.28 1.11
N GLY A 227 28.11 -30.51 2.07
CA GLY A 227 28.33 -29.07 2.21
C GLY A 227 27.74 -28.28 1.06
N ILE A 228 26.61 -28.73 0.50
CA ILE A 228 25.95 -28.06 -0.65
C ILE A 228 25.19 -26.83 -0.21
N PRO A 229 25.02 -25.80 -1.11
CA PRO A 229 24.27 -24.59 -0.84
C PRO A 229 22.84 -24.84 -0.37
N PHE A 230 22.43 -24.10 0.64
CA PHE A 230 21.12 -24.16 1.24
C PHE A 230 20.40 -22.82 1.16
N HIS A 231 19.34 -22.76 0.34
CA HIS A 231 18.51 -21.59 0.13
C HIS A 231 17.21 -21.75 0.91
N PHE A 232 17.04 -20.94 1.94
CA PHE A 232 15.91 -21.00 2.85
C PHE A 232 14.92 -19.87 2.57
N ILE A 233 13.67 -20.21 2.28
CA ILE A 233 12.59 -19.24 2.15
C ILE A 233 11.94 -19.02 3.52
N SER A 234 12.29 -17.91 4.13
CA SER A 234 11.72 -17.41 5.39
C SER A 234 10.50 -16.54 5.14
N SER A 235 10.29 -15.50 5.94
CA SER A 235 9.25 -14.49 5.80
C SER A 235 9.69 -13.18 6.43
N LEU A 236 9.26 -12.06 5.89
CA LEU A 236 9.50 -10.75 6.50
C LEU A 236 8.77 -10.59 7.85
N SER A 237 7.77 -11.44 8.12
CA SER A 237 7.06 -11.46 9.40
C SER A 237 7.96 -11.77 10.62
N VAL A 238 9.13 -12.36 10.43
CA VAL A 238 10.12 -12.54 11.49
C VAL A 238 10.71 -11.21 11.99
N CYS A 239 10.58 -10.15 11.20
CA CYS A 239 11.06 -8.80 11.50
C CYS A 239 10.03 -7.92 12.24
N TYR A 240 8.89 -8.47 12.64
CA TYR A 240 7.79 -7.72 13.27
C TYR A 240 7.51 -8.11 14.74
N PRO A 241 8.55 -8.24 15.60
CA PRO A 241 8.29 -8.43 17.01
C PRO A 241 7.71 -7.15 17.63
N ALA A 242 6.82 -7.31 18.61
CA ALA A 242 6.20 -6.20 19.33
C ALA A 242 7.20 -5.41 20.22
N ASP A 243 8.30 -6.05 20.62
CA ASP A 243 9.39 -5.51 21.45
C ASP A 243 10.67 -5.24 20.63
N GLY A 244 10.55 -5.18 19.31
CA GLY A 244 11.67 -5.01 18.39
C GLY A 244 12.22 -3.58 18.30
N PRO A 245 13.33 -3.40 17.58
CA PRO A 245 13.84 -2.06 17.28
C PRO A 245 12.89 -1.30 16.36
N ALA A 246 13.05 0.02 16.27
CA ALA A 246 12.23 0.84 15.37
C ALA A 246 12.38 0.40 13.90
N THR A 247 13.59 -0.08 13.52
CA THR A 247 13.88 -0.56 12.14
C THR A 247 14.66 -1.87 12.21
N ALA A 248 14.35 -2.80 11.32
CA ALA A 248 15.07 -4.05 11.09
C ALA A 248 15.57 -4.10 9.65
N ASP A 249 16.86 -4.16 9.46
CA ASP A 249 17.49 -4.41 8.15
C ASP A 249 17.82 -5.91 7.96
N GLU A 250 18.51 -6.24 6.88
CA GLU A 250 18.85 -7.63 6.54
C GLU A 250 19.82 -8.29 7.54
N SER A 251 20.47 -7.52 8.41
CA SER A 251 21.32 -8.05 9.50
C SER A 251 20.54 -8.40 10.76
N PHE A 252 19.26 -8.01 10.84
CA PHE A 252 18.43 -8.22 12.02
C PHE A 252 18.33 -9.69 12.41
N ASP A 253 18.65 -9.97 13.68
CA ASP A 253 18.45 -11.29 14.29
C ASP A 253 17.14 -11.30 15.09
N ALA A 254 16.22 -12.14 14.65
CA ALA A 254 14.90 -12.21 15.26
C ALA A 254 14.86 -13.09 16.53
N LEU A 255 15.83 -13.99 16.73
CA LEU A 255 15.79 -14.96 17.84
C LEU A 255 15.75 -14.30 19.24
N PRO A 256 16.53 -13.24 19.53
CA PRO A 256 16.44 -12.53 20.82
C PRO A 256 15.07 -11.89 21.09
N HIS A 257 14.29 -11.64 20.04
CA HIS A 257 12.98 -11.00 20.08
C HIS A 257 11.81 -11.98 19.93
N LEU A 258 12.07 -13.29 20.03
CA LEU A 258 11.06 -14.33 19.77
C LEU A 258 9.82 -14.21 20.67
N ARG A 259 9.96 -13.72 21.91
CA ARG A 259 8.80 -13.48 22.81
C ARG A 259 7.85 -12.41 22.28
N GLY A 260 8.34 -11.44 21.54
CA GLY A 260 7.53 -10.39 20.89
C GLY A 260 6.88 -10.82 19.58
N VAL A 261 7.14 -12.03 19.09
CA VAL A 261 6.55 -12.58 17.87
C VAL A 261 5.31 -13.41 18.22
N HIS A 262 4.12 -12.92 17.89
CA HIS A 262 2.86 -13.53 18.31
C HIS A 262 2.21 -14.46 17.28
N LEU A 263 2.65 -14.45 16.04
CA LEU A 263 2.16 -15.35 14.99
C LEU A 263 2.95 -16.66 15.00
N GLY A 264 2.29 -17.81 15.22
CA GLY A 264 2.95 -19.13 15.31
C GLY A 264 3.77 -19.47 14.04
N TYR A 265 3.27 -19.08 12.86
CA TYR A 265 4.04 -19.22 11.62
C TYR A 265 5.35 -18.42 11.66
N ALA A 266 5.32 -17.16 12.09
CA ALA A 266 6.52 -16.34 12.22
C ALA A 266 7.48 -16.91 13.26
N GLN A 267 6.98 -17.40 14.41
CA GLN A 267 7.77 -18.09 15.43
C GLN A 267 8.51 -19.30 14.84
N SER A 268 7.80 -20.14 14.06
CA SER A 268 8.42 -21.29 13.41
C SER A 268 9.53 -20.89 12.41
N LYS A 269 9.35 -19.77 11.71
CA LYS A 269 10.37 -19.23 10.80
C LYS A 269 11.56 -18.64 11.53
N VAL A 270 11.37 -17.96 12.67
CA VAL A 270 12.47 -17.47 13.53
C VAL A 270 13.35 -18.62 14.01
N VAL A 271 12.74 -19.68 14.53
CA VAL A 271 13.47 -20.86 15.01
C VAL A 271 14.21 -21.56 13.86
N SER A 272 13.56 -21.72 12.71
CA SER A 272 14.21 -22.30 11.52
C SER A 272 15.36 -21.46 11.01
N GLU A 273 15.24 -20.13 11.00
CA GLU A 273 16.35 -19.23 10.65
C GLU A 273 17.54 -19.37 11.59
N ALA A 274 17.31 -19.54 12.89
CA ALA A 274 18.37 -19.77 13.85
C ALA A 274 19.17 -21.02 13.52
N LEU A 275 18.50 -22.13 13.17
CA LEU A 275 19.14 -23.36 12.72
C LEU A 275 19.96 -23.16 11.43
N VAL A 276 19.39 -22.46 10.44
CA VAL A 276 20.06 -22.17 9.15
C VAL A 276 21.28 -21.24 9.36
N LYS A 277 21.16 -20.21 10.18
CA LYS A 277 22.25 -19.28 10.50
C LYS A 277 23.39 -20.02 11.21
N GLU A 278 23.07 -20.88 12.16
CA GLU A 278 24.07 -21.68 12.88
C GLU A 278 24.76 -22.68 11.94
N ALA A 279 24.03 -23.32 11.01
CA ALA A 279 24.63 -24.14 9.97
C ALA A 279 25.59 -23.34 9.09
N GLY A 280 25.22 -22.10 8.77
CA GLY A 280 26.07 -21.15 8.07
C GLY A 280 27.34 -20.80 8.85
N ALA A 281 27.23 -20.54 10.14
CA ALA A 281 28.36 -20.29 11.03
C ALA A 281 29.32 -21.51 11.11
N ARG A 282 28.78 -22.72 10.95
CA ARG A 282 29.58 -23.98 10.87
C ARG A 282 30.14 -24.24 9.47
N GLY A 283 29.93 -23.35 8.50
CA GLY A 283 30.54 -23.38 7.16
C GLY A 283 29.64 -23.90 6.03
N LEU A 284 28.35 -24.12 6.26
CA LEU A 284 27.41 -24.45 5.17
C LEU A 284 27.14 -23.16 4.34
N PRO A 285 27.24 -23.16 3.00
CA PRO A 285 26.83 -22.02 2.18
C PRO A 285 25.32 -21.79 2.27
N VAL A 286 24.88 -20.76 2.98
CA VAL A 286 23.46 -20.50 3.20
C VAL A 286 23.00 -19.18 2.58
N ARG A 287 21.72 -19.14 2.15
CA ARG A 287 20.99 -17.94 1.74
C ARG A 287 19.61 -17.96 2.39
N ILE A 288 19.23 -16.86 3.00
CA ILE A 288 17.93 -16.66 3.64
C ILE A 288 17.18 -15.57 2.89
N TYR A 289 15.98 -15.86 2.42
CA TYR A 289 15.11 -14.91 1.75
C TYR A 289 13.90 -14.65 2.63
N ARG A 290 13.61 -13.41 2.92
CA ARG A 290 12.47 -12.96 3.72
C ARG A 290 11.46 -12.24 2.82
N PRO A 291 10.60 -12.96 2.09
CA PRO A 291 9.54 -12.33 1.34
C PRO A 291 8.58 -11.59 2.28
N ALA A 292 8.09 -10.43 1.83
CA ALA A 292 6.90 -9.78 2.35
C ALA A 292 5.65 -10.60 1.96
N LEU A 293 4.45 -10.02 2.01
CA LEU A 293 3.26 -10.69 1.47
C LEU A 293 3.45 -10.97 -0.02
N ILE A 294 3.11 -12.17 -0.44
CA ILE A 294 3.23 -12.59 -1.85
C ILE A 294 1.87 -12.40 -2.51
N SER A 295 1.77 -11.43 -3.41
CA SER A 295 0.56 -11.17 -4.18
C SER A 295 0.47 -12.03 -5.44
N GLY A 296 -0.58 -11.87 -6.22
CA GLY A 296 -0.80 -12.59 -7.47
C GLY A 296 0.31 -12.35 -8.50
N HIS A 297 0.30 -13.13 -9.57
CA HIS A 297 1.21 -12.94 -10.71
C HIS A 297 0.95 -11.61 -11.41
N SER A 298 1.98 -10.81 -11.67
CA SER A 298 1.85 -9.44 -12.17
C SER A 298 1.08 -9.32 -13.49
N ASP A 299 1.22 -10.30 -14.39
CA ASP A 299 0.67 -10.23 -15.73
C ASP A 299 -0.65 -11.00 -15.88
N THR A 300 -0.75 -12.16 -15.22
CA THR A 300 -1.90 -13.07 -15.37
C THR A 300 -2.94 -12.91 -14.27
N GLY A 301 -2.57 -12.25 -13.16
CA GLY A 301 -3.40 -12.15 -11.98
C GLY A 301 -3.60 -13.46 -11.22
N ALA A 302 -2.94 -14.56 -11.62
CA ALA A 302 -3.03 -15.84 -10.91
C ALA A 302 -2.66 -15.64 -9.42
N PHE A 303 -3.44 -16.20 -8.53
CA PHE A 303 -3.37 -15.91 -7.09
C PHE A 303 -3.53 -17.19 -6.25
N ASN A 304 -3.29 -17.06 -4.96
CA ASN A 304 -3.54 -18.10 -3.97
C ASN A 304 -4.90 -17.88 -3.29
N GLU A 305 -5.85 -18.80 -3.50
CA GLU A 305 -7.19 -18.67 -2.91
C GLU A 305 -7.20 -18.74 -1.38
N ALA A 306 -6.23 -19.45 -0.80
CA ALA A 306 -6.08 -19.65 0.63
C ALA A 306 -5.27 -18.53 1.32
N ASP A 307 -4.92 -17.45 0.59
CA ASP A 307 -4.16 -16.33 1.16
C ASP A 307 -5.03 -15.40 2.01
N LEU A 308 -4.41 -14.85 3.08
CA LEU A 308 -5.04 -13.90 3.99
C LEU A 308 -5.69 -12.71 3.26
N ILE A 309 -4.96 -12.10 2.31
CA ILE A 309 -5.44 -10.90 1.61
C ILE A 309 -6.62 -11.23 0.70
N THR A 310 -6.56 -12.37 -0.01
CA THR A 310 -7.67 -12.85 -0.84
C THR A 310 -8.92 -13.09 0.01
N ALA A 311 -8.76 -13.77 1.15
CA ALA A 311 -9.87 -14.03 2.07
C ALA A 311 -10.43 -12.72 2.68
N LEU A 312 -9.54 -11.77 3.05
CA LEU A 312 -9.93 -10.47 3.59
C LEU A 312 -10.71 -9.64 2.57
N VAL A 313 -10.23 -9.57 1.33
CA VAL A 313 -10.93 -8.86 0.24
C VAL A 313 -12.33 -9.45 0.01
N ARG A 314 -12.42 -10.80 -0.09
CA ARG A 314 -13.71 -11.49 -0.25
C ARG A 314 -14.66 -11.21 0.90
N GLY A 315 -14.16 -11.33 2.13
CA GLY A 315 -14.96 -11.06 3.33
C GLY A 315 -15.44 -9.61 3.40
N CYS A 316 -14.58 -8.63 3.11
CA CYS A 316 -14.97 -7.22 3.09
C CYS A 316 -16.04 -6.94 2.01
N VAL A 317 -15.92 -7.55 0.82
CA VAL A 317 -16.95 -7.42 -0.23
C VAL A 317 -18.26 -8.04 0.22
N GLN A 318 -18.25 -9.22 0.83
CA GLN A 318 -19.45 -9.90 1.33
C GLN A 318 -20.11 -9.12 2.48
N MET A 319 -19.32 -8.64 3.45
CA MET A 319 -19.80 -7.88 4.62
C MET A 319 -20.26 -6.46 4.26
N GLY A 320 -19.85 -5.92 3.09
CA GLY A 320 -20.05 -4.52 2.73
C GLY A 320 -19.28 -3.54 3.63
N THR A 321 -18.33 -4.02 4.42
CA THR A 321 -17.52 -3.24 5.35
C THR A 321 -16.08 -3.72 5.39
N ALA A 322 -15.16 -2.80 5.66
CA ALA A 322 -13.74 -3.08 5.86
C ALA A 322 -13.25 -2.47 7.18
N PRO A 323 -12.28 -3.11 7.86
CA PRO A 323 -11.75 -2.58 9.11
C PRO A 323 -10.88 -1.35 8.85
N ASP A 324 -11.06 -0.32 9.68
CA ASP A 324 -10.20 0.84 9.67
C ASP A 324 -8.93 0.55 10.47
N LEU A 325 -7.91 0.06 9.78
CA LEU A 325 -6.59 -0.30 10.30
C LEU A 325 -5.49 0.46 9.56
N ASP A 326 -4.44 0.81 10.29
CA ASP A 326 -3.26 1.46 9.72
C ASP A 326 -2.23 0.42 9.23
N TRP A 327 -2.66 -0.42 8.30
CA TRP A 327 -1.81 -1.41 7.68
C TRP A 327 -1.13 -0.87 6.43
N LYS A 328 0.15 -1.18 6.28
CA LYS A 328 0.83 -1.18 4.98
C LYS A 328 0.90 -2.58 4.43
N LEU A 329 0.29 -2.76 3.28
CA LEU A 329 0.40 -3.97 2.48
C LEU A 329 1.73 -3.91 1.73
N ASP A 330 2.77 -4.43 2.38
CA ASP A 330 4.05 -4.70 1.75
C ASP A 330 3.92 -6.04 1.04
N CYS A 331 3.72 -6.00 -0.27
CA CYS A 331 3.54 -7.20 -1.07
C CYS A 331 4.28 -7.13 -2.39
N GLN A 332 4.70 -8.29 -2.89
CA GLN A 332 5.33 -8.42 -4.19
C GLN A 332 4.67 -9.53 -5.02
N PRO A 333 4.53 -9.34 -6.35
CA PRO A 333 4.02 -10.39 -7.23
C PRO A 333 4.88 -11.65 -7.17
N VAL A 334 4.23 -12.81 -7.17
CA VAL A 334 4.89 -14.12 -6.99
C VAL A 334 5.98 -14.38 -8.01
N ASN A 335 5.78 -14.01 -9.27
CA ASN A 335 6.79 -14.14 -10.34
C ASN A 335 8.01 -13.25 -10.10
N ILE A 336 7.82 -12.06 -9.55
CA ILE A 336 8.91 -11.14 -9.20
C ILE A 336 9.70 -11.68 -8.01
N VAL A 337 9.01 -12.19 -6.97
CA VAL A 337 9.66 -12.83 -5.83
C VAL A 337 10.51 -14.01 -6.28
N ALA A 338 9.96 -14.90 -7.11
CA ALA A 338 10.68 -16.08 -7.63
C ALA A 338 11.93 -15.67 -8.42
N ARG A 339 11.80 -14.72 -9.33
CA ARG A 339 12.92 -14.19 -10.11
C ARG A 339 13.96 -13.49 -9.24
N SER A 340 13.53 -12.69 -8.25
CA SER A 340 14.46 -12.04 -7.32
C SER A 340 15.27 -13.07 -6.50
N ILE A 341 14.66 -14.16 -6.04
CA ILE A 341 15.36 -15.24 -5.32
C ILE A 341 16.43 -15.85 -6.21
N LEU A 342 16.11 -16.13 -7.46
CA LEU A 342 17.06 -16.70 -8.41
C LEU A 342 18.24 -15.76 -8.66
N GLU A 343 17.97 -14.48 -8.94
CA GLU A 343 19.02 -13.48 -9.19
C GLU A 343 19.90 -13.25 -7.96
N LEU A 344 19.30 -13.15 -6.77
CA LEU A 344 20.02 -12.93 -5.52
C LEU A 344 20.81 -14.16 -5.03
N SER A 345 20.61 -15.34 -5.60
CA SER A 345 21.27 -16.57 -5.16
C SER A 345 22.80 -16.49 -5.27
N GLY A 346 23.30 -15.77 -6.28
CA GLY A 346 24.75 -15.50 -6.48
C GLY A 346 25.28 -14.25 -5.78
N GLU A 347 24.42 -13.41 -5.24
CA GLU A 347 24.81 -12.13 -4.66
C GLU A 347 25.47 -12.25 -3.30
N ALA A 348 26.22 -11.20 -2.88
CA ALA A 348 26.86 -11.15 -1.60
C ALA A 348 25.87 -10.94 -0.45
N GLY A 349 26.11 -11.64 0.68
CA GLY A 349 25.28 -11.53 1.89
C GLY A 349 24.42 -12.77 2.13
N PRO A 350 24.22 -13.16 3.41
CA PRO A 350 23.48 -14.38 3.73
C PRO A 350 21.96 -14.19 3.76
N THR A 351 21.44 -12.94 3.92
CA THR A 351 20.01 -12.67 4.13
C THR A 351 19.54 -11.53 3.24
N PHE A 352 18.32 -11.65 2.69
CA PHE A 352 17.69 -10.69 1.79
C PHE A 352 16.25 -10.42 2.20
N HIS A 353 15.84 -9.13 2.26
CA HIS A 353 14.48 -8.70 2.51
C HIS A 353 13.76 -8.40 1.19
N LEU A 354 12.82 -9.25 0.80
CA LEU A 354 12.05 -9.07 -0.43
C LEU A 354 10.78 -8.25 -0.14
N GLY A 355 10.96 -7.01 0.34
CA GLY A 355 9.89 -6.02 0.53
C GLY A 355 9.74 -5.11 -0.68
N HIS A 356 8.57 -4.47 -0.82
CA HIS A 356 8.31 -3.51 -1.89
C HIS A 356 8.84 -2.12 -1.50
N PRO A 357 9.50 -1.37 -2.42
CA PRO A 357 10.06 -0.04 -2.10
C PRO A 357 8.99 0.99 -1.71
N ARG A 358 7.75 0.79 -2.13
CA ARG A 358 6.59 1.63 -1.82
C ARG A 358 5.38 0.76 -1.47
N PRO A 359 5.27 0.26 -0.23
CA PRO A 359 4.10 -0.48 0.23
C PRO A 359 2.83 0.36 0.12
N ARG A 360 1.69 -0.29 -0.07
CA ARG A 360 0.41 0.41 -0.22
C ARG A 360 -0.41 0.34 1.07
N GLY A 361 -1.06 1.45 1.46
CA GLY A 361 -1.96 1.47 2.62
C GLY A 361 -3.20 0.60 2.40
N TRP A 362 -3.63 -0.11 3.43
CA TRP A 362 -4.87 -0.89 3.39
C TRP A 362 -6.09 -0.03 3.01
N ARG A 363 -6.21 1.16 3.62
CA ARG A 363 -7.29 2.11 3.32
C ARG A 363 -7.32 2.53 1.84
N GLU A 364 -6.15 2.62 1.19
CA GLU A 364 -6.06 2.89 -0.25
C GLU A 364 -6.62 1.72 -1.08
N CYS A 365 -6.36 0.48 -0.65
CA CYS A 365 -6.92 -0.69 -1.31
C CYS A 365 -8.45 -0.76 -1.13
N VAL A 366 -8.96 -0.38 0.04
CA VAL A 366 -10.42 -0.29 0.28
C VAL A 366 -11.05 0.79 -0.58
N LEU A 367 -10.41 1.96 -0.70
CA LEU A 367 -10.86 3.01 -1.62
C LEU A 367 -10.88 2.52 -3.07
N TRP A 368 -9.83 1.81 -3.48
CA TRP A 368 -9.77 1.24 -4.82
C TRP A 368 -10.89 0.20 -5.04
N MET A 369 -11.19 -0.68 -4.08
CA MET A 369 -12.30 -1.61 -4.16
C MET A 369 -13.65 -0.89 -4.34
N ARG A 370 -13.85 0.21 -3.63
CA ARG A 370 -15.03 1.06 -3.78
C ARG A 370 -15.10 1.69 -5.17
N MET A 371 -13.99 2.21 -5.68
CA MET A 371 -13.86 2.76 -7.03
C MET A 371 -14.11 1.69 -8.11
N TYR A 372 -13.73 0.44 -7.83
CA TYR A 372 -13.98 -0.69 -8.72
C TYR A 372 -15.46 -1.08 -8.82
N GLY A 373 -16.28 -0.62 -7.86
CA GLY A 373 -17.74 -0.75 -7.88
C GLY A 373 -18.32 -1.63 -6.76
N TYR A 374 -17.52 -1.99 -5.73
CA TYR A 374 -18.03 -2.67 -4.55
C TYR A 374 -18.51 -1.66 -3.51
N ASP A 375 -19.74 -1.79 -3.01
CA ASP A 375 -20.25 -0.91 -1.94
C ASP A 375 -19.67 -1.33 -0.59
N ILE A 376 -18.47 -0.82 -0.29
CA ILE A 376 -17.72 -1.10 0.93
C ILE A 376 -17.58 0.19 1.73
N ARG A 377 -17.79 0.09 3.05
CA ARG A 377 -17.58 1.17 4.01
C ARG A 377 -16.43 0.87 4.92
N LEU A 378 -15.58 1.84 5.18
CA LEU A 378 -14.54 1.77 6.20
C LEU A 378 -15.19 2.04 7.57
N ILE A 379 -15.09 1.10 8.51
CA ILE A 379 -15.66 1.24 9.83
C ILE A 379 -14.61 1.00 10.92
N PRO A 380 -14.77 1.58 12.13
CA PRO A 380 -13.83 1.37 13.23
C PRO A 380 -13.57 -0.12 13.47
N HIS A 381 -12.30 -0.49 13.66
CA HIS A 381 -11.88 -1.90 13.77
C HIS A 381 -12.71 -2.70 14.78
N HIS A 382 -12.93 -2.15 15.97
CA HIS A 382 -13.76 -2.82 17.01
C HIS A 382 -15.23 -3.06 16.58
N ALA A 383 -15.78 -2.21 15.72
CA ALA A 383 -17.13 -2.40 15.17
C ALA A 383 -17.12 -3.49 14.09
N TRP A 384 -16.08 -3.50 13.26
CA TRP A 384 -15.87 -4.53 12.26
C TRP A 384 -15.66 -5.90 12.89
N LEU A 385 -14.89 -6.00 14.00
CA LEU A 385 -14.73 -7.26 14.74
C LEU A 385 -16.05 -7.79 15.26
N ARG A 386 -16.95 -6.93 15.78
CA ARG A 386 -18.28 -7.37 16.22
C ARG A 386 -19.14 -7.92 15.08
N GLN A 387 -19.07 -7.28 13.90
CA GLN A 387 -19.77 -7.76 12.72
C GLN A 387 -19.20 -9.09 12.24
N LEU A 388 -17.88 -9.20 12.14
CA LEU A 388 -17.18 -10.43 11.80
C LEU A 388 -17.55 -11.58 12.73
N ASP A 389 -17.50 -11.33 14.05
CA ASP A 389 -17.84 -12.32 15.06
C ASP A 389 -19.30 -12.82 14.90
N ALA A 390 -20.24 -11.91 14.67
CA ALA A 390 -21.64 -12.25 14.47
C ALA A 390 -21.89 -13.04 13.17
N GLU A 391 -21.21 -12.69 12.07
CA GLU A 391 -21.39 -13.36 10.78
C GLU A 391 -20.66 -14.70 10.68
N THR A 392 -19.52 -14.86 11.38
CA THR A 392 -18.71 -16.07 11.39
C THR A 392 -18.99 -17.02 12.55
N ALA A 393 -19.88 -16.64 13.49
CA ALA A 393 -20.26 -17.51 14.62
C ALA A 393 -20.87 -18.83 14.12
N PRO A 394 -20.59 -19.97 14.77
CA PRO A 394 -21.11 -21.28 14.34
C PRO A 394 -22.64 -21.35 14.25
N THR A 395 -23.31 -20.48 15.01
CA THR A 395 -24.79 -20.37 15.04
C THR A 395 -25.36 -19.49 13.94
N SER A 396 -24.52 -18.79 13.19
CA SER A 396 -24.94 -17.88 12.10
C SER A 396 -25.23 -18.66 10.82
N PRO A 397 -26.39 -18.45 10.18
CA PRO A 397 -26.67 -19.04 8.86
C PRO A 397 -25.67 -18.61 7.78
N ALA A 398 -25.07 -17.42 7.91
CA ALA A 398 -24.07 -16.88 6.99
C ALA A 398 -22.68 -17.49 7.18
N SER A 399 -22.43 -18.17 8.32
CA SER A 399 -21.10 -18.63 8.72
C SER A 399 -20.52 -19.69 7.77
N ALA A 400 -21.36 -20.59 7.27
CA ALA A 400 -20.90 -21.75 6.51
C ALA A 400 -20.04 -21.39 5.27
N ASP A 401 -20.39 -20.30 4.58
CA ASP A 401 -19.73 -19.86 3.33
C ASP A 401 -18.89 -18.59 3.52
N HIS A 402 -18.70 -18.15 4.78
CA HIS A 402 -18.04 -16.90 5.05
C HIS A 402 -16.51 -17.01 4.82
N PRO A 403 -15.91 -16.21 3.92
CA PRO A 403 -14.48 -16.34 3.55
C PRO A 403 -13.51 -16.15 4.72
N LEU A 404 -13.92 -15.40 5.77
CA LEU A 404 -13.07 -15.12 6.93
C LEU A 404 -13.29 -16.09 8.10
N ARG A 405 -14.20 -17.05 7.96
CA ARG A 405 -14.43 -18.05 9.03
C ARG A 405 -13.17 -18.82 9.42
N PRO A 406 -12.34 -19.32 8.47
CA PRO A 406 -11.10 -20.00 8.81
C PRO A 406 -10.07 -19.10 9.51
N LEU A 407 -10.19 -17.79 9.35
CA LEU A 407 -9.30 -16.77 9.91
C LEU A 407 -9.90 -16.08 11.14
N ARG A 408 -11.06 -16.55 11.63
CA ARG A 408 -11.78 -15.94 12.75
C ARG A 408 -10.88 -15.72 13.96
N THR A 409 -10.11 -16.73 14.34
CA THR A 409 -9.18 -16.68 15.48
C THR A 409 -8.07 -15.66 15.25
N PHE A 410 -7.53 -15.53 14.04
CA PHE A 410 -6.53 -14.50 13.68
C PHE A 410 -7.03 -13.08 13.97
N PHE A 411 -8.30 -12.81 13.66
CA PHE A 411 -8.87 -11.47 13.85
C PHE A 411 -9.37 -11.23 15.28
N LEU A 412 -9.95 -12.22 15.95
CA LEU A 412 -10.67 -12.04 17.22
C LEU A 412 -9.83 -12.36 18.46
N ASN A 413 -8.80 -13.21 18.33
CA ASN A 413 -8.00 -13.60 19.49
C ASN A 413 -7.17 -12.41 20.01
N ARG A 414 -7.21 -12.24 21.34
CA ARG A 414 -6.52 -11.18 22.06
C ARG A 414 -5.34 -11.75 22.85
N HIS A 415 -4.18 -11.19 22.63
CA HIS A 415 -2.93 -11.60 23.26
C HIS A 415 -2.75 -10.84 24.59
N ALA A 416 -2.86 -11.55 25.72
CA ALA A 416 -2.77 -10.95 27.07
C ALA A 416 -1.37 -10.37 27.34
N ASP A 417 -0.33 -11.01 26.83
CA ASP A 417 1.08 -10.58 26.87
C ASP A 417 1.37 -9.37 25.97
N ALA A 418 0.47 -9.07 25.04
CA ALA A 418 0.51 -7.90 24.16
C ALA A 418 -0.64 -6.90 24.49
N HIS A 419 -0.89 -6.63 25.73
CA HIS A 419 -1.88 -5.65 26.20
C HIS A 419 -3.32 -5.91 25.73
N GLY A 420 -3.66 -7.15 25.41
CA GLY A 420 -4.99 -7.52 24.92
C GLY A 420 -5.27 -7.09 23.47
N LEU A 421 -4.24 -6.83 22.70
CA LEU A 421 -4.35 -6.52 21.26
C LEU A 421 -4.55 -7.79 20.44
N THR A 422 -5.24 -7.65 19.32
CA THR A 422 -5.36 -8.69 18.30
C THR A 422 -4.15 -8.68 17.39
N LEU A 423 -3.86 -9.77 16.64
CA LEU A 423 -2.79 -9.79 15.64
C LEU A 423 -2.90 -8.65 14.62
N PRO A 424 -4.09 -8.35 14.05
CA PRO A 424 -4.25 -7.18 13.19
C PRO A 424 -3.80 -5.85 13.82
N GLU A 425 -4.12 -5.62 15.09
CA GLU A 425 -3.72 -4.41 15.82
C GLU A 425 -2.21 -4.37 16.08
N LEU A 426 -1.57 -5.52 16.29
CA LEU A 426 -0.11 -5.62 16.44
C LEU A 426 0.64 -5.35 15.13
N TYR A 427 0.02 -5.65 14.00
CA TYR A 427 0.62 -5.39 12.68
C TYR A 427 0.37 -3.97 12.13
N GLU A 428 -0.28 -3.08 12.90
CA GLU A 428 -0.37 -1.67 12.52
C GLU A 428 1.02 -1.03 12.45
N GLU A 429 1.24 -0.13 11.48
CA GLU A 429 2.54 0.46 11.19
C GLU A 429 3.14 1.21 12.39
N THR A 430 2.29 1.82 13.20
CA THR A 430 2.70 2.55 14.40
C THR A 430 3.16 1.65 15.55
N ARG A 431 2.93 0.33 15.46
CA ARG A 431 3.20 -0.64 16.53
C ARG A 431 4.28 -1.64 16.19
N ARG A 432 4.47 -1.93 14.92
CA ARG A 432 5.45 -2.93 14.47
C ARG A 432 6.79 -2.32 14.13
N THR A 433 7.85 -3.11 14.20
CA THR A 433 9.16 -2.80 13.63
C THR A 433 9.03 -2.53 12.12
N ALA A 434 9.66 -1.48 11.63
CA ALA A 434 9.73 -1.18 10.20
C ALA A 434 10.86 -2.01 9.56
N ALA A 435 10.54 -2.90 8.63
CA ALA A 435 11.56 -3.66 7.90
C ALA A 435 12.15 -2.83 6.75
N SER A 436 13.48 -2.75 6.71
CA SER A 436 14.21 -2.10 5.62
C SER A 436 14.69 -3.15 4.60
N SER A 437 14.41 -2.90 3.32
CA SER A 437 14.86 -3.75 2.19
C SER A 437 15.87 -3.04 1.29
N ALA A 438 16.47 -1.94 1.75
CA ALA A 438 17.25 -1.04 0.90
C ALA A 438 18.42 -1.73 0.17
N ARG A 439 19.19 -2.57 0.87
CA ARG A 439 20.31 -3.33 0.28
C ARG A 439 19.82 -4.34 -0.76
N THR A 440 18.79 -5.10 -0.41
CA THR A 440 18.19 -6.10 -1.31
C THR A 440 17.60 -5.45 -2.57
N LEU A 441 16.90 -4.31 -2.43
CA LEU A 441 16.34 -3.57 -3.56
C LEU A 441 17.43 -3.05 -4.52
N ALA A 442 18.57 -2.59 -3.97
CA ALA A 442 19.71 -2.19 -4.79
C ALA A 442 20.30 -3.39 -5.56
N ALA A 443 20.43 -4.55 -4.95
CA ALA A 443 20.90 -5.77 -5.59
C ALA A 443 19.92 -6.28 -6.67
N VAL A 444 18.63 -6.28 -6.39
CA VAL A 444 17.56 -6.67 -7.34
C VAL A 444 17.56 -5.75 -8.56
N ALA A 445 17.68 -4.44 -8.35
CA ALA A 445 17.79 -3.47 -9.44
C ALA A 445 19.08 -3.65 -10.26
N GLY A 446 20.23 -3.91 -9.58
CA GLY A 446 21.50 -4.23 -10.22
C GLY A 446 21.44 -5.48 -11.10
N ALA A 447 20.65 -6.47 -10.71
CA ALA A 447 20.38 -7.68 -11.47
C ALA A 447 19.34 -7.50 -12.61
N GLY A 448 18.83 -6.27 -12.80
CA GLY A 448 17.87 -5.95 -13.87
C GLY A 448 16.45 -6.41 -13.62
N VAL A 449 16.10 -6.75 -12.39
CA VAL A 449 14.71 -7.09 -12.02
C VAL A 449 13.94 -5.80 -11.71
N THR A 450 12.90 -5.55 -12.48
CA THR A 450 12.00 -4.42 -12.28
C THR A 450 10.81 -4.82 -11.43
N LEU A 451 10.60 -4.09 -10.32
CA LEU A 451 9.43 -4.29 -9.46
C LEU A 451 8.26 -3.45 -10.00
N PRO A 452 7.13 -4.07 -10.35
CA PRO A 452 5.96 -3.33 -10.76
C PRO A 452 5.39 -2.53 -9.57
N PRO A 453 4.89 -1.31 -9.79
CA PRO A 453 4.27 -0.53 -8.74
C PRO A 453 2.99 -1.20 -8.23
N LEU A 454 2.73 -1.11 -6.92
CA LEU A 454 1.48 -1.56 -6.30
C LEU A 454 0.39 -0.51 -6.54
N ASN A 455 0.00 -0.32 -7.79
CA ASN A 455 -0.94 0.70 -8.21
C ASN A 455 -2.31 0.11 -8.61
N ALA A 456 -3.25 0.99 -8.95
CA ALA A 456 -4.58 0.59 -9.40
C ALA A 456 -4.55 -0.35 -10.62
N GLY A 457 -3.56 -0.24 -11.51
CA GLY A 457 -3.43 -1.12 -12.68
C GLY A 457 -3.07 -2.56 -12.31
N LEU A 458 -2.19 -2.76 -11.32
CA LEU A 458 -1.86 -4.10 -10.81
C LEU A 458 -3.06 -4.69 -10.05
N LEU A 459 -3.72 -3.89 -9.22
CA LEU A 459 -4.93 -4.31 -8.52
C LEU A 459 -6.03 -4.72 -9.51
N ASP A 460 -6.22 -3.96 -10.59
CA ASP A 460 -7.18 -4.29 -11.65
C ASP A 460 -6.90 -5.65 -12.30
N THR A 461 -5.61 -5.99 -12.51
CA THR A 461 -5.21 -7.31 -13.02
C THR A 461 -5.67 -8.44 -12.08
N TYR A 462 -5.49 -8.25 -10.76
CA TYR A 462 -5.93 -9.23 -9.77
C TYR A 462 -7.45 -9.34 -9.69
N PHE A 463 -8.16 -8.23 -9.65
CA PHE A 463 -9.63 -8.23 -9.51
C PHE A 463 -10.33 -8.75 -10.75
N ARG A 464 -9.79 -8.49 -11.95
CA ARG A 464 -10.29 -9.14 -13.17
C ARG A 464 -10.15 -10.66 -13.08
N ARG A 465 -9.03 -11.14 -12.55
CA ARG A 465 -8.83 -12.58 -12.35
C ARG A 465 -9.76 -13.15 -11.29
N PHE A 466 -9.92 -12.49 -10.14
CA PHE A 466 -10.87 -12.90 -9.10
C PHE A 466 -12.31 -13.03 -9.63
N ARG A 467 -12.72 -12.12 -10.51
CA ARG A 467 -14.03 -12.19 -11.18
C ARG A 467 -14.12 -13.34 -12.17
N ALA A 468 -13.10 -13.52 -12.99
CA ALA A 468 -13.06 -14.58 -14.00
C ALA A 468 -13.14 -15.97 -13.36
N ASP A 469 -12.52 -16.15 -12.20
CA ASP A 469 -12.51 -17.40 -11.43
C ASP A 469 -13.74 -17.52 -10.48
N GLY A 470 -14.63 -16.53 -10.47
CA GLY A 470 -15.84 -16.56 -9.63
C GLY A 470 -15.58 -16.30 -8.14
N VAL A 471 -14.38 -15.83 -7.77
CA VAL A 471 -13.97 -15.53 -6.39
C VAL A 471 -14.65 -14.27 -5.86
N LEU A 472 -14.87 -13.29 -6.73
CA LEU A 472 -15.63 -12.08 -6.44
C LEU A 472 -16.86 -11.94 -7.35
N PRO A 473 -17.99 -11.43 -6.84
CA PRO A 473 -19.15 -11.11 -7.65
C PRO A 473 -18.83 -9.96 -8.63
N ALA A 474 -19.61 -9.85 -9.67
CA ALA A 474 -19.54 -8.69 -10.56
C ALA A 474 -19.94 -7.42 -9.79
N PRO A 475 -19.17 -6.33 -9.88
CA PRO A 475 -19.55 -5.05 -9.28
C PRO A 475 -20.74 -4.43 -10.04
N ALA A 476 -21.49 -3.56 -9.39
CA ALA A 476 -22.57 -2.80 -10.00
C ALA A 476 -22.27 -1.28 -9.94
N PRO A 477 -22.36 -0.55 -11.07
CA PRO A 477 -22.29 -0.96 -12.46
C PRO A 477 -20.85 -1.24 -12.95
N GLU A 478 -20.68 -1.95 -14.05
CA GLU A 478 -19.36 -2.13 -14.66
C GLU A 478 -18.78 -0.78 -15.06
N GLN A 479 -17.66 -0.41 -14.45
CA GLN A 479 -16.94 0.80 -14.80
C GLN A 479 -15.85 0.51 -15.83
N GLY A 480 -15.64 1.50 -16.73
CA GLY A 480 -14.84 1.34 -17.93
C GLY A 480 -13.37 0.95 -17.67
N GLN A 481 -12.84 0.16 -18.55
CA GLN A 481 -11.45 -0.26 -18.56
C GLN A 481 -10.55 0.87 -19.08
N SER A 482 -9.48 1.18 -18.35
CA SER A 482 -8.41 2.05 -18.82
C SER A 482 -7.74 1.45 -20.06
N SER A 483 -7.69 2.20 -21.16
CA SER A 483 -6.78 1.89 -22.24
C SER A 483 -5.39 2.45 -21.89
N ARG A 484 -4.39 1.59 -21.75
CA ARG A 484 -3.00 2.05 -21.66
C ARG A 484 -2.61 2.73 -22.97
N LEU A 485 -1.86 3.83 -22.88
CA LEU A 485 -1.14 4.37 -24.06
C LEU A 485 -0.33 3.22 -24.68
N ALA A 486 -0.79 2.74 -25.84
CA ALA A 486 0.04 1.87 -26.64
C ALA A 486 1.23 2.70 -27.10
N PRO A 487 2.48 2.28 -26.85
CA PRO A 487 3.63 3.03 -27.36
C PRO A 487 3.68 2.89 -28.86
N THR A 488 4.10 3.91 -29.55
CA THR A 488 5.07 4.06 -30.59
C THR A 488 4.67 4.97 -31.75
N ASP A 489 3.92 4.58 -32.75
CA ASP A 489 3.76 5.40 -33.96
C ASP A 489 2.72 6.52 -33.82
N SER A 490 1.69 6.28 -33.03
CA SER A 490 0.66 7.27 -32.69
C SER A 490 1.19 8.36 -31.76
N ALA A 491 2.06 8.02 -30.81
CA ALA A 491 2.63 8.96 -29.86
C ALA A 491 3.59 9.94 -30.51
N ALA A 492 4.47 9.48 -31.43
CA ALA A 492 5.40 10.34 -32.15
C ALA A 492 4.65 11.33 -33.05
N SER A 493 3.61 10.88 -33.75
CA SER A 493 2.76 11.74 -34.57
C SER A 493 2.02 12.79 -33.74
N MET A 494 1.43 12.39 -32.62
CA MET A 494 0.71 13.29 -31.72
C MET A 494 1.65 14.33 -31.09
N LEU A 495 2.84 13.91 -30.65
CA LEU A 495 3.85 14.81 -30.12
C LEU A 495 4.43 15.73 -31.22
N GLY A 496 4.55 15.25 -32.44
CA GLY A 496 4.93 16.08 -33.59
C GLY A 496 3.93 17.20 -33.85
N MET A 497 2.63 16.90 -33.79
CA MET A 497 1.58 17.93 -33.88
C MET A 497 1.63 18.89 -32.69
N LEU A 498 1.78 18.36 -31.49
CA LEU A 498 1.86 19.14 -30.24
C LEU A 498 3.03 20.13 -30.26
N LEU A 499 4.22 19.68 -30.69
CA LEU A 499 5.46 20.47 -30.70
C LEU A 499 5.66 21.30 -31.99
N GLY A 500 4.79 21.12 -32.98
CA GLY A 500 4.91 21.78 -34.27
C GLY A 500 6.18 21.38 -35.08
N THR A 501 6.71 20.18 -34.83
CA THR A 501 7.92 19.66 -35.49
C THR A 501 7.84 18.14 -35.65
N THR A 502 8.69 17.57 -36.52
CA THR A 502 8.73 16.11 -36.69
C THR A 502 9.45 15.46 -35.53
N VAL A 503 8.75 14.59 -34.83
CA VAL A 503 9.29 13.71 -33.77
C VAL A 503 9.59 12.34 -34.41
N THR A 504 10.82 11.85 -34.26
CA THR A 504 11.31 10.58 -34.84
C THR A 504 11.29 9.42 -33.84
N ASP A 505 11.40 9.71 -32.54
CA ASP A 505 11.37 8.71 -31.47
C ASP A 505 10.84 9.33 -30.17
N VAL A 506 10.15 8.51 -29.36
CA VAL A 506 9.58 8.91 -28.08
C VAL A 506 9.88 7.85 -27.04
N ARG A 507 10.53 8.25 -25.96
CA ARG A 507 10.78 7.42 -24.81
C ARG A 507 10.08 7.99 -23.57
N ILE A 508 9.11 7.29 -23.02
CA ILE A 508 8.54 7.62 -21.72
C ILE A 508 9.52 7.15 -20.64
N LEU A 509 9.98 8.06 -19.81
CA LEU A 509 10.98 7.82 -18.77
C LEU A 509 10.32 7.47 -17.43
N ASP A 510 9.18 8.09 -17.14
CA ASP A 510 8.46 7.93 -15.89
C ASP A 510 7.01 8.40 -16.04
N THR A 511 6.13 7.81 -15.24
CA THR A 511 4.74 8.22 -15.07
C THR A 511 4.56 8.78 -13.67
N GLY A 512 4.51 10.11 -13.54
CA GLY A 512 4.41 10.79 -12.23
C GLY A 512 3.04 10.69 -11.53
N SER A 513 2.03 10.05 -12.15
CA SER A 513 0.68 9.93 -11.59
C SER A 513 0.62 9.13 -10.28
N GLU A 514 1.62 8.30 -10.01
CA GLU A 514 1.67 7.47 -8.80
C GLU A 514 1.94 8.25 -7.50
N HIS A 515 2.39 9.51 -7.59
CA HIS A 515 2.68 10.33 -6.42
C HIS A 515 1.42 10.88 -5.74
N SER A 516 0.32 11.05 -6.50
CA SER A 516 -0.97 11.50 -5.99
C SER A 516 -2.01 10.38 -6.07
N LEU A 517 -2.68 10.09 -4.95
CA LEU A 517 -3.75 9.08 -4.90
C LEU A 517 -4.90 9.44 -5.84
N VAL A 518 -5.31 10.69 -5.85
CA VAL A 518 -6.39 11.18 -6.73
C VAL A 518 -5.99 11.04 -8.19
N SER A 519 -4.78 11.47 -8.56
CA SER A 519 -4.30 11.37 -9.94
C SER A 519 -4.19 9.92 -10.42
N GLU A 520 -3.72 9.00 -9.56
CA GLU A 520 -3.62 7.57 -9.87
C GLU A 520 -5.00 6.97 -10.13
N LEU A 521 -5.95 7.20 -9.23
CA LEU A 521 -7.30 6.63 -9.37
C LEU A 521 -8.07 7.27 -10.52
N THR A 522 -7.88 8.55 -10.76
CA THR A 522 -8.44 9.24 -11.92
C THR A 522 -7.88 8.67 -13.23
N ALA A 523 -6.57 8.44 -13.29
CA ALA A 523 -5.92 7.83 -14.46
C ALA A 523 -6.39 6.38 -14.71
N TRP A 524 -6.62 5.63 -13.65
CA TRP A 524 -7.18 4.28 -13.78
C TRP A 524 -8.63 4.29 -14.27
N ARG A 525 -9.44 5.25 -13.79
CA ARG A 525 -10.86 5.37 -14.16
C ARG A 525 -11.06 5.92 -15.57
N SER A 526 -10.22 6.83 -16.01
CA SER A 526 -10.34 7.53 -17.28
C SER A 526 -10.24 6.56 -18.47
N ARG A 527 -11.08 6.77 -19.48
CA ARG A 527 -11.05 6.01 -20.73
C ARG A 527 -9.87 6.36 -21.62
N GLN A 528 -9.33 7.57 -21.45
CA GLN A 528 -8.16 8.06 -22.16
C GLN A 528 -6.93 7.94 -21.25
N PRO A 529 -5.73 7.77 -21.82
CA PRO A 529 -4.51 7.83 -21.06
C PRO A 529 -4.34 9.21 -20.43
N THR A 530 -4.47 9.29 -19.12
CA THR A 530 -4.34 10.54 -18.35
C THR A 530 -3.20 10.44 -17.37
N GLY A 531 -2.66 11.57 -16.96
CA GLY A 531 -1.58 11.64 -15.98
C GLY A 531 -0.43 12.54 -16.39
N LEU A 532 0.61 12.54 -15.59
CA LEU A 532 1.85 13.27 -15.80
C LEU A 532 2.94 12.30 -16.26
N TYR A 533 3.54 12.54 -17.41
CA TYR A 533 4.57 11.70 -17.98
C TYR A 533 5.86 12.50 -18.17
N ARG A 534 6.97 11.89 -17.86
CA ARG A 534 8.28 12.38 -18.23
C ARG A 534 8.69 11.75 -19.55
N ALA A 535 8.93 12.54 -20.58
CA ALA A 535 9.25 12.04 -21.90
C ALA A 535 10.57 12.61 -22.42
N GLU A 536 11.30 11.79 -23.16
CA GLU A 536 12.43 12.16 -23.98
C GLU A 536 12.02 11.97 -25.43
N VAL A 537 12.08 13.05 -26.22
CA VAL A 537 11.69 13.05 -27.63
C VAL A 537 12.90 13.36 -28.51
N LYS A 538 13.07 12.58 -29.56
CA LYS A 538 14.10 12.82 -30.58
C LYS A 538 13.49 13.55 -31.76
N LEU A 539 14.05 14.69 -32.08
CA LEU A 539 13.58 15.53 -33.18
C LEU A 539 14.28 15.15 -34.53
N ARG A 540 13.69 15.60 -35.62
CA ARG A 540 14.21 15.33 -36.98
C ARG A 540 15.64 15.80 -37.19
N ASP A 541 16.07 16.87 -36.54
CA ASP A 541 17.42 17.40 -36.58
C ASP A 541 18.45 16.60 -35.77
N GLY A 542 18.04 15.50 -35.16
CA GLY A 542 18.84 14.63 -34.32
C GLY A 542 18.98 15.11 -32.87
N SER A 543 18.45 16.29 -32.53
CA SER A 543 18.45 16.77 -31.14
C SER A 543 17.46 15.97 -30.26
N THR A 544 17.79 15.85 -28.98
CA THR A 544 16.94 15.22 -27.99
C THR A 544 16.43 16.28 -27.01
N ARG A 545 15.14 16.26 -26.72
CA ARG A 545 14.50 17.18 -25.79
C ARG A 545 13.77 16.42 -24.70
N ARG A 546 13.98 16.82 -23.44
CA ARG A 546 13.19 16.34 -22.32
C ARG A 546 12.03 17.28 -22.05
N LEU A 547 10.89 16.71 -21.71
CA LEU A 547 9.67 17.47 -21.47
C LEU A 547 8.74 16.71 -20.51
N ARG A 548 7.80 17.46 -19.94
CA ARG A 548 6.69 16.92 -19.18
C ARG A 548 5.42 16.96 -20.01
N LEU A 549 4.78 15.81 -20.15
CA LEU A 549 3.47 15.69 -20.79
C LEU A 549 2.43 15.57 -19.69
N LYS A 550 1.43 16.43 -19.69
CA LYS A 550 0.29 16.37 -18.79
C LYS A 550 -0.97 16.13 -19.62
N SER A 551 -1.53 14.94 -19.49
CA SER A 551 -2.81 14.56 -20.09
C SER A 551 -3.88 14.62 -19.00
N LYS A 552 -4.88 15.47 -19.22
CA LYS A 552 -5.94 15.76 -18.24
C LYS A 552 -7.11 14.81 -18.41
N ALA A 553 -7.70 14.40 -17.27
CA ALA A 553 -8.96 13.65 -17.25
C ALA A 553 -10.16 14.58 -17.38
N GLU A 554 -11.30 14.01 -17.73
CA GLU A 554 -12.58 14.72 -17.61
C GLU A 554 -12.93 15.03 -16.14
N ASP A 555 -13.62 16.15 -15.92
CA ASP A 555 -14.03 16.58 -14.58
C ASP A 555 -14.84 15.50 -13.86
N ALA A 556 -15.70 14.78 -14.59
CA ALA A 556 -16.51 13.69 -14.04
C ALA A 556 -15.66 12.56 -13.41
N ASP A 557 -14.49 12.26 -13.98
CA ASP A 557 -13.60 11.23 -13.43
C ASP A 557 -12.93 11.72 -12.15
N VAL A 558 -12.50 12.98 -12.10
CA VAL A 558 -11.88 13.58 -10.90
C VAL A 558 -12.92 13.70 -9.77
N ILE A 559 -14.12 14.18 -10.08
CA ILE A 559 -15.22 14.34 -9.13
C ILE A 559 -15.60 12.97 -8.54
N ALA A 560 -15.73 11.94 -9.37
CA ALA A 560 -16.08 10.59 -8.91
C ALA A 560 -15.05 9.99 -7.94
N VAL A 561 -13.75 10.29 -8.12
CA VAL A 561 -12.71 9.92 -7.14
C VAL A 561 -12.91 10.64 -5.82
N GLY A 562 -13.23 11.94 -5.85
CA GLY A 562 -13.54 12.73 -4.67
C GLY A 562 -14.80 12.22 -3.92
N GLU A 563 -15.85 11.85 -4.66
CA GLU A 563 -17.07 11.26 -4.08
C GLU A 563 -16.80 9.89 -3.44
N ALA A 564 -16.01 9.03 -4.11
CA ALA A 564 -15.66 7.74 -3.56
C ALA A 564 -14.82 7.86 -2.29
N LEU A 565 -13.83 8.76 -2.30
CA LEU A 565 -12.95 9.02 -1.15
C LEU A 565 -13.74 9.59 0.02
N SER A 566 -14.52 10.64 -0.19
CA SER A 566 -15.31 11.29 0.84
C SER A 566 -16.36 10.34 1.44
N GLY A 567 -17.07 9.59 0.60
CA GLY A 567 -18.07 8.61 1.02
C GLY A 567 -17.50 7.35 1.70
N LEU A 568 -16.24 7.01 1.43
CA LEU A 568 -15.55 5.93 2.15
C LEU A 568 -15.19 6.34 3.57
N VAL A 569 -14.69 7.56 3.72
CA VAL A 569 -14.13 8.05 4.99
C VAL A 569 -15.24 8.51 5.94
N ASP A 570 -16.23 9.23 5.42
CA ASP A 570 -17.34 9.76 6.21
C ASP A 570 -18.60 9.95 5.34
N LEU A 571 -19.71 9.32 5.74
CA LEU A 571 -20.96 9.37 4.97
C LEU A 571 -21.58 10.77 4.91
N SER A 572 -21.40 11.60 5.95
CA SER A 572 -21.92 12.97 5.96
C SER A 572 -21.12 13.86 5.01
N VAL A 573 -19.79 13.70 5.02
CA VAL A 573 -18.91 14.38 4.06
C VAL A 573 -19.24 13.92 2.64
N GLY A 574 -19.38 12.60 2.41
CA GLY A 574 -19.70 12.06 1.08
C GLY A 574 -21.00 12.62 0.49
N ARG A 575 -22.08 12.71 1.30
CA ARG A 575 -23.36 13.30 0.86
C ARG A 575 -23.25 14.79 0.55
N ALA A 576 -22.56 15.52 1.41
CA ALA A 576 -22.36 16.96 1.21
C ALA A 576 -21.44 17.23 -0.01
N TYR A 577 -20.37 16.44 -0.17
CA TYR A 577 -19.49 16.50 -1.33
C TYR A 577 -20.26 16.26 -2.64
N ALA A 578 -21.03 15.18 -2.72
CA ALA A 578 -21.83 14.87 -3.91
C ALA A 578 -22.84 15.98 -4.25
N ARG A 579 -23.42 16.62 -3.21
CA ARG A 579 -24.34 17.75 -3.41
C ARG A 579 -23.69 18.99 -4.02
N TRP A 580 -22.43 19.24 -3.68
CA TRP A 580 -21.72 20.48 -4.04
C TRP A 580 -20.53 20.24 -4.98
N SER A 581 -20.43 19.04 -5.58
CA SER A 581 -19.31 18.64 -6.40
C SER A 581 -19.01 19.57 -7.59
N ASP A 582 -20.06 20.24 -8.12
CA ASP A 582 -19.95 21.25 -9.18
C ASP A 582 -19.33 22.58 -8.72
N ARG A 583 -19.25 22.82 -7.39
CA ARG A 583 -18.78 24.10 -6.81
C ARG A 583 -17.43 23.99 -6.09
N ILE A 584 -16.88 22.82 -5.93
CA ILE A 584 -15.63 22.59 -5.16
C ILE A 584 -14.34 22.69 -5.98
N GLY A 585 -14.37 23.32 -7.14
CA GLY A 585 -13.20 23.75 -7.89
C GLY A 585 -12.70 22.81 -8.98
N PHE A 586 -13.27 21.62 -9.15
CA PHE A 586 -12.86 20.67 -10.20
C PHE A 586 -13.57 20.86 -11.54
N THR A 587 -14.66 21.64 -11.58
CA THR A 587 -15.36 21.98 -12.83
C THR A 587 -14.45 22.78 -13.76
N ALA A 588 -14.36 22.39 -15.02
CA ALA A 588 -13.48 22.92 -16.05
C ALA A 588 -11.97 22.76 -15.77
N SER A 589 -11.56 21.93 -14.80
CA SER A 589 -10.13 21.74 -14.41
C SER A 589 -9.26 21.20 -15.56
N HIS A 590 -9.84 20.38 -16.44
CA HIS A 590 -9.16 19.84 -17.62
C HIS A 590 -8.76 20.90 -18.65
N LEU A 591 -9.50 22.01 -18.76
CA LEU A 591 -9.20 23.13 -19.66
C LEU A 591 -8.39 24.22 -18.97
N ARG A 592 -8.69 24.50 -17.71
CA ARG A 592 -8.17 25.63 -16.94
C ARG A 592 -6.66 25.76 -17.01
N GLU A 593 -5.97 24.71 -16.64
CA GLU A 593 -4.50 24.71 -16.63
C GLU A 593 -3.92 24.98 -18.01
N ILE A 594 -4.48 24.38 -19.06
CA ILE A 594 -4.03 24.58 -20.45
C ILE A 594 -4.21 26.03 -20.88
N GLU A 595 -5.37 26.63 -20.57
CA GLU A 595 -5.66 28.02 -20.94
C GLU A 595 -4.77 29.01 -20.17
N ILE A 596 -4.46 28.74 -18.91
CA ILE A 596 -3.52 29.54 -18.12
C ILE A 596 -2.13 29.49 -18.74
N TYR A 597 -1.63 28.34 -19.14
CA TYR A 597 -0.31 28.23 -19.78
C TYR A 597 -0.24 28.86 -21.19
N ARG A 598 -1.39 29.10 -21.82
CA ARG A 598 -1.45 29.82 -23.10
C ARG A 598 -1.23 31.32 -22.99
N GLN A 599 -1.17 31.88 -21.78
CA GLN A 599 -0.87 33.29 -21.54
C GLN A 599 0.47 33.69 -22.13
N ARG A 600 0.53 34.95 -22.57
CA ARG A 600 1.74 35.54 -23.15
C ARG A 600 2.29 36.70 -22.33
N ASP A 601 1.71 36.98 -21.16
CA ASP A 601 2.24 38.02 -20.28
C ASP A 601 3.67 37.67 -19.84
N PRO A 602 4.64 38.60 -19.98
CA PRO A 602 6.04 38.34 -19.66
C PRO A 602 6.26 37.93 -18.18
N ARG A 603 5.38 38.42 -17.27
CA ARG A 603 5.43 38.08 -15.85
C ARG A 603 5.10 36.58 -15.67
N PHE A 604 4.04 36.09 -16.35
CA PHE A 604 3.71 34.65 -16.31
C PHE A 604 4.85 33.80 -16.89
N LEU A 605 5.35 34.17 -18.07
CA LEU A 605 6.43 33.42 -18.73
C LEU A 605 7.73 33.36 -17.90
N ARG A 606 7.96 34.35 -17.05
CA ARG A 606 9.10 34.36 -16.10
C ARG A 606 8.92 33.38 -14.95
N HIS A 607 7.69 33.26 -14.45
CA HIS A 607 7.35 32.59 -13.20
C HIS A 607 6.61 31.26 -13.38
N ALA A 608 6.52 30.74 -14.60
CA ALA A 608 5.95 29.44 -14.89
C ALA A 608 6.85 28.63 -15.85
N PRO A 609 6.74 27.29 -15.90
CA PRO A 609 7.37 26.49 -16.95
C PRO A 609 6.88 26.91 -18.34
N ALA A 610 7.75 26.84 -19.33
CA ALA A 610 7.37 27.19 -20.71
C ALA A 610 6.40 26.13 -21.27
N LEU A 611 5.27 26.60 -21.83
CA LEU A 611 4.40 25.76 -22.64
C LEU A 611 5.06 25.48 -24.00
N LEU A 612 5.27 24.22 -24.32
CA LEU A 612 5.88 23.77 -25.58
C LEU A 612 4.80 23.50 -26.65
N GLY A 613 3.61 23.14 -26.23
CA GLY A 613 2.45 22.90 -27.06
C GLY A 613 1.26 22.37 -26.29
N SER A 614 0.06 22.46 -26.86
CA SER A 614 -1.15 21.91 -26.26
C SER A 614 -2.16 21.47 -27.32
N ILE A 615 -2.92 20.45 -27.01
CA ILE A 615 -4.05 19.92 -27.79
C ILE A 615 -5.30 20.00 -26.90
N THR A 616 -6.39 20.56 -27.43
CA THR A 616 -7.69 20.56 -26.78
C THR A 616 -8.72 20.13 -27.82
N ASP A 617 -9.24 18.92 -27.67
CA ASP A 617 -10.27 18.37 -28.57
C ASP A 617 -11.39 17.70 -27.73
N ALA A 618 -12.50 18.37 -27.64
CA ALA A 618 -13.67 17.87 -26.91
C ALA A 618 -14.32 16.66 -27.58
N ARG A 619 -14.13 16.44 -28.90
CA ARG A 619 -14.73 15.31 -29.61
C ARG A 619 -14.03 14.00 -29.27
N SER A 620 -12.71 14.04 -29.13
CA SER A 620 -11.90 12.90 -28.73
C SER A 620 -11.61 12.87 -27.21
N ALA A 621 -12.18 13.78 -26.43
CA ALA A 621 -11.90 13.97 -25.01
C ALA A 621 -10.39 14.04 -24.72
N THR A 622 -9.64 14.79 -25.55
CA THR A 622 -8.19 14.92 -25.46
C THR A 622 -7.79 16.30 -24.99
N TRP A 623 -7.22 16.37 -23.82
CA TRP A 623 -6.66 17.58 -23.21
C TRP A 623 -5.21 17.32 -22.80
N LEU A 624 -4.28 17.71 -23.67
CA LEU A 624 -2.88 17.41 -23.53
C LEU A 624 -2.05 18.68 -23.59
N MET A 625 -1.08 18.81 -22.72
CA MET A 625 -0.06 19.85 -22.78
C MET A 625 1.33 19.28 -22.59
N ALA A 626 2.29 19.88 -23.29
CA ALA A 626 3.72 19.65 -23.08
C ALA A 626 4.32 20.92 -22.48
N ILE A 627 5.02 20.77 -21.38
CA ILE A 627 5.80 21.83 -20.74
C ILE A 627 7.26 21.43 -20.65
N GLU A 628 8.13 22.40 -20.49
CA GLU A 628 9.55 22.14 -20.28
C GLU A 628 9.80 21.27 -19.05
N GLU A 629 10.82 20.43 -19.08
CA GLU A 629 11.37 19.77 -17.90
C GLU A 629 12.10 20.82 -17.06
N LEU A 630 11.77 20.90 -15.76
CA LEU A 630 12.43 21.82 -14.84
C LEU A 630 13.79 21.24 -14.42
N GLU A 631 14.85 21.73 -15.00
CA GLU A 631 16.23 21.38 -14.68
C GLU A 631 16.94 22.52 -13.95
N GLY A 632 17.91 22.22 -13.09
CA GLY A 632 18.69 23.22 -12.35
C GLY A 632 17.87 24.06 -11.36
N THR A 633 16.74 23.56 -10.90
CA THR A 633 15.87 24.19 -9.89
C THR A 633 16.27 23.81 -8.47
N THR A 634 15.97 24.68 -7.52
CA THR A 634 16.07 24.40 -6.08
C THR A 634 14.68 24.37 -5.45
N LEU A 635 14.55 23.72 -4.30
CA LEU A 635 13.31 23.62 -3.53
C LEU A 635 12.13 22.95 -4.27
N LEU A 636 12.43 22.16 -5.29
CA LEU A 636 11.41 21.38 -6.00
C LEU A 636 10.80 20.34 -5.05
N ASN A 637 9.47 20.35 -4.93
CA ASN A 637 8.71 19.47 -4.03
C ASN A 637 9.29 19.42 -2.59
N ALA A 638 9.56 20.62 -2.01
CA ALA A 638 10.24 20.76 -0.72
C ALA A 638 9.26 20.85 0.47
N VAL A 639 8.06 20.26 0.36
CA VAL A 639 7.00 20.35 1.38
C VAL A 639 7.41 19.75 2.73
N ASP A 640 8.21 18.69 2.74
CA ASP A 640 8.71 18.03 3.95
C ASP A 640 10.04 18.59 4.46
N ARG A 641 10.56 19.64 3.82
CA ARG A 641 11.83 20.28 4.13
C ARG A 641 11.67 21.79 4.37
N PRO A 642 10.92 22.21 5.40
CA PRO A 642 10.66 23.63 5.65
C PRO A 642 11.95 24.39 5.99
N ASP A 643 12.92 23.75 6.64
CA ASP A 643 14.19 24.35 7.03
C ASP A 643 15.13 24.69 5.85
N ASP A 644 14.87 24.13 4.68
CA ASP A 644 15.61 24.45 3.44
C ASP A 644 15.22 25.84 2.89
N TRP A 645 14.07 26.40 3.32
CA TRP A 645 13.57 27.71 2.87
C TRP A 645 14.25 28.86 3.63
N ARG A 646 15.19 29.53 2.99
CA ARG A 646 15.88 30.68 3.56
C ARG A 646 15.06 31.96 3.34
N GLN A 647 15.35 33.00 4.11
CA GLN A 647 14.67 34.30 3.99
C GLN A 647 14.67 34.85 2.55
N GLN A 648 15.81 34.80 1.86
CA GLN A 648 15.94 35.25 0.47
C GLN A 648 15.05 34.47 -0.50
N ASP A 649 14.81 33.17 -0.21
CA ASP A 649 13.99 32.28 -1.02
C ASP A 649 12.50 32.65 -0.84
N LEU A 650 12.09 32.94 0.40
CA LEU A 650 10.75 33.44 0.73
C LEU A 650 10.49 34.80 0.08
N GLU A 651 11.49 35.71 0.14
CA GLU A 651 11.39 37.03 -0.51
C GLU A 651 11.16 36.89 -2.02
N ALA A 652 11.95 36.04 -2.69
CA ALA A 652 11.82 35.80 -4.12
C ALA A 652 10.46 35.20 -4.50
N VAL A 653 9.92 34.30 -3.67
CA VAL A 653 8.59 33.73 -3.89
C VAL A 653 7.49 34.74 -3.68
N VAL A 654 7.54 35.54 -2.61
CA VAL A 654 6.51 36.56 -2.31
C VAL A 654 6.47 37.64 -3.38
N ASP A 655 7.63 38.11 -3.84
CA ASP A 655 7.71 39.12 -4.91
C ASP A 655 7.24 38.54 -6.26
N GLY A 656 7.65 37.31 -6.57
CA GLY A 656 7.20 36.61 -7.78
C GLY A 656 5.69 36.33 -7.79
N LEU A 657 5.12 35.99 -6.63
CA LEU A 657 3.69 35.79 -6.45
C LEU A 657 2.92 37.11 -6.68
N ALA A 658 3.42 38.22 -6.15
CA ALA A 658 2.84 39.55 -6.39
C ALA A 658 2.88 39.92 -7.89
N SER A 659 3.97 39.57 -8.59
CA SER A 659 4.10 39.78 -10.04
C SER A 659 3.07 38.95 -10.83
N LEU A 660 2.84 37.69 -10.43
CA LEU A 660 1.79 36.85 -11.05
C LEU A 660 0.40 37.39 -10.77
N HIS A 661 0.11 37.79 -9.55
CA HIS A 661 -1.19 38.37 -9.16
C HIS A 661 -1.46 39.72 -9.88
N ALA A 662 -0.44 40.52 -10.16
CA ALA A 662 -0.57 41.79 -10.86
C ALA A 662 -1.08 41.64 -12.29
N ILE A 663 -0.98 40.48 -12.91
CA ILE A 663 -1.42 40.27 -14.31
C ILE A 663 -2.91 40.54 -14.46
N TRP A 664 -3.73 40.06 -13.50
CA TRP A 664 -5.18 40.08 -13.57
C TRP A 664 -5.82 40.91 -12.44
N TYR A 665 -5.03 41.58 -11.62
CA TYR A 665 -5.54 42.37 -10.50
C TYR A 665 -6.49 43.48 -10.98
N ARG A 666 -7.70 43.52 -10.43
CA ARG A 666 -8.81 44.43 -10.82
C ARG A 666 -9.37 44.19 -12.23
N ARG A 667 -9.09 43.00 -12.81
CA ARG A 667 -9.62 42.58 -14.11
C ARG A 667 -10.40 41.28 -13.99
N GLU A 668 -10.96 41.03 -12.81
CA GLU A 668 -11.68 39.79 -12.50
C GLU A 668 -12.90 39.55 -13.41
N SER A 669 -13.57 40.61 -13.91
CA SER A 669 -14.69 40.43 -14.84
C SER A 669 -14.25 39.76 -16.15
N GLU A 670 -13.05 40.05 -16.65
CA GLU A 670 -12.53 39.44 -17.87
C GLU A 670 -12.27 37.93 -17.67
N LEU A 671 -11.91 37.55 -16.46
CA LEU A 671 -11.67 36.12 -16.10
C LEU A 671 -12.99 35.41 -15.85
N CYS A 672 -13.95 36.02 -15.14
CA CYS A 672 -15.23 35.40 -14.81
C CYS A 672 -16.04 35.02 -16.05
N ASP A 673 -15.86 35.76 -17.16
CA ASP A 673 -16.48 35.46 -18.44
C ASP A 673 -15.83 34.29 -19.21
N GLN A 674 -14.70 33.77 -18.72
CA GLN A 674 -14.02 32.67 -19.37
C GLN A 674 -14.63 31.30 -19.00
N PRO A 675 -14.97 30.45 -19.98
CA PRO A 675 -15.64 29.17 -19.71
C PRO A 675 -14.77 28.16 -18.93
N TRP A 676 -13.45 28.38 -18.88
CA TRP A 676 -12.51 27.52 -18.19
C TRP A 676 -12.28 27.88 -16.71
N ILE A 677 -12.79 29.02 -16.23
CA ILE A 677 -12.66 29.43 -14.83
C ILE A 677 -13.48 28.54 -13.88
N GLY A 678 -14.62 28.04 -14.31
CA GLY A 678 -15.52 27.29 -13.47
C GLY A 678 -16.23 28.13 -12.42
N TYR A 679 -16.63 27.52 -11.32
CA TYR A 679 -17.33 28.21 -10.25
C TYR A 679 -16.38 29.09 -9.42
N VAL A 680 -16.74 30.37 -9.27
CA VAL A 680 -16.00 31.32 -8.43
C VAL A 680 -16.72 31.48 -7.09
N GLN A 681 -16.02 31.20 -6.00
CA GLN A 681 -16.54 31.27 -4.65
C GLN A 681 -16.88 32.71 -4.25
N GLY A 682 -18.08 32.88 -3.67
CA GLY A 682 -18.55 34.13 -3.06
C GLY A 682 -19.17 33.89 -1.69
N ALA A 683 -19.45 34.94 -0.92
CA ALA A 683 -19.98 34.87 0.44
C ALA A 683 -21.30 34.10 0.53
N ALA A 684 -22.20 34.32 -0.43
CA ALA A 684 -23.46 33.58 -0.53
C ALA A 684 -23.23 32.06 -0.76
N GLY A 685 -22.39 31.71 -1.75
CA GLY A 685 -22.08 30.33 -2.06
C GLY A 685 -21.40 29.59 -0.89
N MET A 686 -20.46 30.23 -0.20
CA MET A 686 -19.83 29.70 1.00
C MET A 686 -20.80 29.44 2.14
N SER A 687 -21.81 30.32 2.30
CA SER A 687 -22.87 30.17 3.29
C SER A 687 -23.84 29.04 2.92
N GLU A 688 -24.20 28.89 1.65
CA GLU A 688 -25.03 27.79 1.17
C GLU A 688 -24.38 26.43 1.38
N MET A 689 -23.06 26.34 1.22
CA MET A 689 -22.26 25.13 1.38
C MET A 689 -21.88 24.83 2.85
N SER A 690 -22.54 25.47 3.83
CA SER A 690 -22.22 25.33 5.25
C SER A 690 -22.35 23.89 5.77
N ASP A 691 -23.20 23.08 5.19
CA ASP A 691 -23.32 21.64 5.50
C ASP A 691 -22.04 20.86 5.12
N LEU A 692 -21.40 21.20 3.98
CA LEU A 692 -20.12 20.61 3.57
C LEU A 692 -19.01 21.01 4.54
N TRP A 693 -18.89 22.31 4.83
CA TRP A 693 -17.86 22.80 5.76
C TRP A 693 -18.03 22.21 7.17
N THR A 694 -19.26 22.05 7.62
CA THR A 694 -19.57 21.44 8.92
C THR A 694 -19.18 19.96 8.94
N ALA A 695 -19.50 19.21 7.89
CA ALA A 695 -19.14 17.81 7.79
C ALA A 695 -17.61 17.59 7.73
N LEU A 696 -16.92 18.39 6.91
CA LEU A 696 -15.44 18.36 6.83
C LEU A 696 -14.79 18.71 8.17
N ALA A 697 -15.28 19.74 8.86
CA ALA A 697 -14.79 20.15 10.17
C ALA A 697 -15.01 19.08 11.23
N ALA A 698 -16.18 18.45 11.25
CA ALA A 698 -16.49 17.36 12.18
C ALA A 698 -15.56 16.15 11.96
N HIS A 699 -15.30 15.83 10.68
CA HIS A 699 -14.35 14.78 10.32
C HIS A 699 -12.92 15.11 10.75
N ALA A 700 -12.46 16.35 10.49
CA ALA A 700 -11.08 16.76 10.78
C ALA A 700 -10.80 16.98 12.28
N ALA A 701 -11.84 17.28 13.08
CA ALA A 701 -11.72 17.72 14.46
C ALA A 701 -10.88 16.80 15.38
N PRO A 702 -10.99 15.45 15.36
CA PRO A 702 -10.17 14.59 16.22
C PRO A 702 -8.67 14.73 15.90
N ALA A 703 -8.30 14.71 14.62
CA ALA A 703 -6.92 14.84 14.17
C ALA A 703 -6.38 16.24 14.48
N PHE A 704 -7.14 17.27 14.14
CA PHE A 704 -6.74 18.66 14.36
C PHE A 704 -6.55 19.00 15.84
N SER A 705 -7.42 18.48 16.70
CA SER A 705 -7.28 18.64 18.16
C SER A 705 -6.03 17.96 18.70
N SER A 706 -5.64 16.83 18.14
CA SER A 706 -4.42 16.13 18.56
C SER A 706 -3.14 16.78 18.04
N TRP A 707 -3.20 17.40 16.86
CA TRP A 707 -2.01 18.01 16.22
C TRP A 707 -1.74 19.45 16.66
N SER A 708 -2.77 20.17 17.07
CA SER A 708 -2.67 21.59 17.39
C SER A 708 -3.27 21.91 18.77
N HIS A 709 -4.52 22.28 18.86
CA HIS A 709 -5.14 22.69 20.11
C HIS A 709 -6.58 22.14 20.24
N PRO A 710 -7.04 21.72 21.45
CA PRO A 710 -8.37 21.15 21.65
C PRO A 710 -9.56 22.06 21.26
N ASP A 711 -9.38 23.39 21.25
CA ASP A 711 -10.43 24.37 20.89
C ASP A 711 -10.72 24.46 19.40
N ILE A 712 -9.88 23.84 18.54
CA ILE A 712 -9.94 24.01 17.08
C ILE A 712 -11.31 23.63 16.48
N ALA A 713 -11.96 22.60 17.02
CA ALA A 713 -13.30 22.22 16.61
C ALA A 713 -14.36 23.31 16.93
N SER A 714 -14.20 24.02 18.05
CA SER A 714 -15.06 25.15 18.42
C SER A 714 -14.79 26.34 17.51
N LEU A 715 -13.52 26.59 17.20
CA LEU A 715 -13.11 27.64 16.29
C LEU A 715 -13.65 27.41 14.87
N GLN A 716 -13.54 26.18 14.34
CA GLN A 716 -14.09 25.85 13.02
C GLN A 716 -15.60 26.13 12.97
N ARG A 717 -16.37 25.71 14.00
CA ARG A 717 -17.82 26.01 14.06
C ARG A 717 -18.11 27.51 14.07
N LYS A 718 -17.32 28.30 14.82
CA LYS A 718 -17.47 29.77 14.87
C LYS A 718 -17.21 30.41 13.49
N LEU A 719 -16.14 29.95 12.81
CA LEU A 719 -15.78 30.42 11.47
C LEU A 719 -16.87 30.07 10.44
N ILE A 720 -17.35 28.83 10.45
CA ILE A 720 -18.42 28.38 9.54
C ILE A 720 -19.72 29.16 9.79
N GLY A 721 -20.11 29.35 11.05
CA GLY A 721 -21.31 30.11 11.41
C GLY A 721 -21.28 31.57 11.02
N SER A 722 -20.10 32.13 10.75
CA SER A 722 -19.91 33.52 10.35
C SER A 722 -19.32 33.69 8.93
N VAL A 723 -19.25 32.62 8.12
CA VAL A 723 -18.58 32.61 6.82
C VAL A 723 -19.10 33.74 5.89
N GLY A 724 -20.39 33.95 5.82
CA GLY A 724 -20.99 35.01 4.97
C GLY A 724 -20.58 36.42 5.34
N ARG A 725 -20.09 36.66 6.59
CA ARG A 725 -19.59 37.96 7.02
C ARG A 725 -18.13 38.16 6.67
N TRP A 726 -17.25 37.29 7.17
CA TRP A 726 -15.82 37.47 6.97
C TRP A 726 -15.37 37.18 5.53
N TRP A 727 -16.14 36.41 4.74
CA TRP A 727 -15.82 36.19 3.34
C TRP A 727 -15.91 37.45 2.50
N GLN A 728 -16.67 38.45 2.95
CA GLN A 728 -16.76 39.77 2.30
C GLN A 728 -15.38 40.47 2.22
N ASP A 729 -14.46 40.18 3.16
CA ASP A 729 -13.09 40.70 3.12
C ASP A 729 -12.23 40.02 2.02
N LEU A 730 -12.68 38.91 1.44
CA LEU A 730 -12.08 38.27 0.28
C LEU A 730 -12.80 38.61 -1.04
N GLU A 731 -14.09 38.96 -0.97
CA GLU A 731 -14.91 39.19 -2.16
C GLU A 731 -14.95 40.67 -2.58
N ASN A 732 -15.07 41.61 -1.64
CA ASN A 732 -15.22 43.04 -1.93
C ASN A 732 -13.94 43.73 -2.40
N PRO A 733 -12.71 43.38 -1.88
CA PRO A 733 -11.49 43.96 -2.45
C PRO A 733 -11.24 43.44 -3.87
N PRO A 734 -10.43 44.16 -4.66
CA PRO A 734 -10.05 43.69 -5.98
C PRO A 734 -9.43 42.29 -5.96
N ARG A 735 -9.88 41.42 -6.84
CA ARG A 735 -9.45 40.05 -6.99
C ARG A 735 -8.53 39.87 -8.21
N THR A 736 -7.94 38.72 -8.31
CA THR A 736 -7.06 38.33 -9.41
C THR A 736 -7.20 36.82 -9.71
N LEU A 737 -6.48 36.33 -10.70
CA LEU A 737 -6.24 34.88 -10.85
C LEU A 737 -5.30 34.42 -9.73
N ILE A 738 -5.76 33.55 -8.86
CA ILE A 738 -4.96 32.89 -7.82
C ILE A 738 -4.68 31.46 -8.19
N HIS A 739 -3.56 30.93 -7.72
CA HIS A 739 -3.17 29.52 -7.94
C HIS A 739 -4.08 28.53 -7.20
N HIS A 740 -4.51 28.90 -5.99
CA HIS A 740 -5.41 28.14 -5.12
C HIS A 740 -4.90 26.75 -4.69
N ASP A 741 -3.62 26.45 -4.89
CA ASP A 741 -2.82 25.35 -4.33
C ASP A 741 -1.35 25.77 -4.27
N PHE A 742 -1.11 27.00 -3.80
CA PHE A 742 0.19 27.65 -3.83
C PHE A 742 1.03 27.25 -2.61
N ASN A 743 1.70 26.11 -2.70
CA ASN A 743 2.51 25.55 -1.62
C ASN A 743 3.76 24.84 -2.17
N PRO A 744 4.74 24.45 -1.33
CA PRO A 744 6.00 23.85 -1.75
C PRO A 744 5.94 22.60 -2.61
N ARG A 745 4.77 22.03 -2.86
CA ARG A 745 4.59 20.95 -3.84
C ARG A 745 4.50 21.47 -5.28
N ASN A 746 4.04 22.71 -5.42
CA ASN A 746 3.70 23.33 -6.70
C ASN A 746 4.54 24.56 -7.03
N VAL A 747 5.57 24.83 -6.23
CA VAL A 747 6.52 25.93 -6.45
C VAL A 747 7.96 25.46 -6.26
N CYS A 748 8.86 26.07 -7.02
CA CYS A 748 10.30 25.93 -6.86
C CYS A 748 11.00 27.25 -7.21
N LEU A 749 12.32 27.28 -7.07
CA LEU A 749 13.12 28.40 -7.55
C LEU A 749 13.93 27.99 -8.77
N ARG A 750 13.85 28.79 -9.83
CA ARG A 750 14.64 28.69 -11.05
C ARG A 750 15.53 29.92 -11.16
N ALA A 751 16.85 29.70 -11.08
CA ALA A 751 17.84 30.79 -11.04
C ALA A 751 17.52 31.86 -9.94
N GLY A 752 17.04 31.41 -8.78
CA GLY A 752 16.68 32.26 -7.65
C GLY A 752 15.34 33.01 -7.78
N ALA A 753 14.56 32.80 -8.82
CA ALA A 753 13.22 33.37 -9.01
C ALA A 753 12.13 32.30 -8.85
N LEU A 754 10.94 32.71 -8.41
CA LEU A 754 9.75 31.85 -8.35
C LEU A 754 9.48 31.16 -9.70
N CYS A 755 9.17 29.87 -9.65
CA CYS A 755 8.57 29.10 -10.73
C CYS A 755 7.41 28.29 -10.17
N ALA A 756 6.17 28.66 -10.54
CA ALA A 756 4.92 28.03 -10.12
C ALA A 756 4.35 27.13 -11.21
N TYR A 757 3.88 25.95 -10.84
CA TYR A 757 3.34 24.94 -11.76
C TYR A 757 2.12 24.26 -11.13
N ASP A 758 1.37 23.49 -11.92
CA ASP A 758 0.14 22.79 -11.53
C ASP A 758 -1.03 23.74 -11.20
N TRP A 759 -1.45 24.52 -12.20
CA TRP A 759 -2.49 25.53 -12.12
C TRP A 759 -3.94 24.97 -12.24
N GLU A 760 -4.14 23.69 -12.03
CA GLU A 760 -5.46 23.07 -12.28
C GLU A 760 -6.57 23.56 -11.35
N LEU A 761 -6.23 24.01 -10.14
CA LEU A 761 -7.18 24.53 -9.16
C LEU A 761 -7.30 26.05 -9.16
N ALA A 762 -6.59 26.73 -10.06
CA ALA A 762 -6.62 28.19 -10.14
C ALA A 762 -8.04 28.73 -10.28
N THR A 763 -8.32 29.87 -9.68
CA THR A 763 -9.64 30.51 -9.69
C THR A 763 -9.51 32.03 -9.54
N VAL A 764 -10.61 32.75 -9.66
CA VAL A 764 -10.68 34.17 -9.30
C VAL A 764 -10.83 34.27 -7.78
N GLY A 765 -9.90 34.98 -7.14
CA GLY A 765 -9.90 35.12 -5.69
C GLY A 765 -9.04 36.26 -5.18
N ALA A 766 -9.09 36.46 -3.86
CA ALA A 766 -8.23 37.43 -3.18
C ALA A 766 -6.77 36.94 -3.20
N PRO A 767 -5.79 37.78 -3.57
CA PRO A 767 -4.37 37.42 -3.62
C PRO A 767 -3.81 36.84 -2.31
N GLN A 768 -4.38 37.23 -1.19
CA GLN A 768 -3.99 36.79 0.15
C GLN A 768 -4.18 35.30 0.38
N ARG A 769 -5.06 34.62 -0.38
CA ARG A 769 -5.32 33.17 -0.22
C ARG A 769 -4.09 32.35 -0.56
N ASP A 770 -3.40 32.65 -1.65
CA ASP A 770 -2.16 31.97 -2.04
C ASP A 770 -1.02 32.28 -1.06
N LEU A 771 -0.94 33.55 -0.60
CA LEU A 771 0.07 33.94 0.37
C LEU A 771 -0.13 33.23 1.71
N ALA A 772 -1.37 33.16 2.21
CA ALA A 772 -1.68 32.48 3.48
C ALA A 772 -1.36 30.98 3.42
N GLU A 773 -1.71 30.32 2.33
CA GLU A 773 -1.35 28.90 2.13
C GLU A 773 0.15 28.74 2.12
N PHE A 774 0.89 29.50 1.32
CA PHE A 774 2.34 29.40 1.22
C PHE A 774 3.02 29.58 2.58
N LEU A 775 2.68 30.62 3.30
CA LEU A 775 3.27 30.92 4.61
C LEU A 775 3.00 29.82 5.63
N CYS A 776 1.80 29.22 5.64
CA CYS A 776 1.50 28.08 6.51
C CYS A 776 2.38 26.86 6.23
N PHE A 777 2.82 26.69 4.99
CA PHE A 777 3.62 25.54 4.60
C PHE A 777 5.13 25.73 4.82
N VAL A 778 5.64 26.96 4.79
CA VAL A 778 7.09 27.22 4.83
C VAL A 778 7.61 27.79 6.13
N LEU A 779 6.75 28.44 6.92
CA LEU A 779 7.14 29.02 8.18
C LEU A 779 7.19 27.97 9.30
N SER A 780 7.99 28.25 10.35
CA SER A 780 8.04 27.41 11.54
C SER A 780 6.77 27.55 12.38
N PRO A 781 6.30 26.50 13.06
CA PRO A 781 5.21 26.60 14.04
C PRO A 781 5.51 27.56 15.22
N ASP A 782 6.79 27.72 15.56
CA ASP A 782 7.25 28.54 16.69
C ASP A 782 7.50 30.01 16.31
N ILE A 783 6.73 30.53 15.36
CA ILE A 783 6.86 31.92 14.93
C ILE A 783 6.48 32.86 16.06
N GLY A 784 7.45 33.54 16.62
CA GLY A 784 7.25 34.68 17.53
C GLY A 784 6.65 35.88 16.79
N GLY A 785 5.72 36.54 17.42
CA GLY A 785 4.76 37.54 16.91
C GLY A 785 5.20 38.71 16.07
N THR A 786 6.39 38.77 15.48
CA THR A 786 6.84 39.98 14.77
C THR A 786 6.89 39.86 13.26
N ASP A 787 6.92 38.67 12.70
CA ASP A 787 7.47 38.54 11.34
C ASP A 787 6.47 38.22 10.23
N VAL A 788 5.27 37.76 10.57
CA VAL A 788 4.25 37.48 9.54
C VAL A 788 3.78 38.75 8.82
N LEU A 789 3.59 39.84 9.58
CA LEU A 789 3.20 41.14 9.01
C LEU A 789 4.21 41.67 7.99
N VAL A 790 5.48 41.30 8.13
CA VAL A 790 6.52 41.68 7.15
C VAL A 790 6.21 41.04 5.79
N TRP A 791 5.80 39.80 5.75
CA TRP A 791 5.48 39.09 4.52
C TRP A 791 4.18 39.58 3.89
N VAL A 792 3.14 39.79 4.73
CA VAL A 792 1.86 40.32 4.28
C VAL A 792 2.03 41.72 3.67
N GLU A 793 2.83 42.60 4.34
CA GLU A 793 3.10 43.93 3.84
C GLU A 793 4.04 43.94 2.62
N ARG A 794 5.03 43.02 2.57
CA ARG A 794 5.90 42.86 1.41
C ARG A 794 5.08 42.52 0.16
N HIS A 795 4.20 41.54 0.25
CA HIS A 795 3.34 41.15 -0.88
C HIS A 795 2.43 42.28 -1.32
N ARG A 796 1.83 43.02 -0.37
CA ARG A 796 0.99 44.21 -0.67
C ARG A 796 1.77 45.25 -1.45
N ARG A 797 2.98 45.63 -0.95
CA ARG A 797 3.82 46.66 -1.60
C ARG A 797 4.35 46.19 -2.94
N ALA A 798 4.73 44.96 -3.09
CA ALA A 798 5.17 44.39 -4.36
C ALA A 798 4.03 44.49 -5.39
N LEU A 799 2.79 44.15 -4.98
CA LEU A 799 1.62 44.23 -5.85
C LEU A 799 1.28 45.72 -6.18
N GLU A 800 1.42 46.63 -5.25
CA GLU A 800 1.28 48.10 -5.52
C GLU A 800 2.32 48.54 -6.58
N CYS A 801 3.56 48.09 -6.44
CA CYS A 801 4.62 48.44 -7.36
C CYS A 801 4.34 47.91 -8.77
N GLU A 802 3.93 46.64 -8.89
CA GLU A 802 3.65 46.01 -10.18
C GLU A 802 2.40 46.60 -10.88
N THR A 803 1.41 47.06 -10.10
CA THR A 803 0.12 47.56 -10.64
C THR A 803 0.01 49.07 -10.72
N GLY A 804 0.88 49.77 -10.02
CA GLY A 804 0.77 51.25 -9.86
C GLY A 804 -0.46 51.67 -9.05
N THR A 805 -1.10 50.76 -8.32
CA THR A 805 -2.36 50.98 -7.60
C THR A 805 -2.10 51.03 -6.11
N THR A 806 -2.56 52.04 -5.42
CA THR A 806 -2.52 52.06 -3.94
C THR A 806 -3.51 51.07 -3.36
N ILE A 807 -3.05 50.23 -2.45
CA ILE A 807 -3.85 49.19 -1.79
C ILE A 807 -3.96 49.52 -0.30
N ASP A 808 -5.19 49.61 0.19
CA ASP A 808 -5.45 49.89 1.59
C ASP A 808 -4.89 48.82 2.51
N ARG A 809 -4.09 49.22 3.49
CA ARG A 809 -3.36 48.35 4.39
C ARG A 809 -4.26 47.54 5.31
N ASP A 810 -5.29 48.19 5.84
CA ASP A 810 -6.17 47.52 6.81
C ASP A 810 -7.11 46.54 6.12
N SER A 811 -7.64 46.92 4.95
CA SER A 811 -8.37 45.97 4.09
C SER A 811 -7.51 44.77 3.69
N TRP A 812 -6.22 45.03 3.38
CA TRP A 812 -5.29 43.93 3.01
C TRP A 812 -5.07 42.95 4.15
N ARG A 813 -4.94 43.44 5.38
CA ARG A 813 -4.78 42.61 6.59
C ARG A 813 -6.04 41.83 6.90
N ARG A 814 -7.23 42.46 6.83
CA ARG A 814 -8.51 41.74 7.00
C ARG A 814 -8.65 40.63 5.96
N GLY A 815 -8.29 40.89 4.70
CA GLY A 815 -8.26 39.88 3.66
C GLY A 815 -7.31 38.71 3.96
N PHE A 816 -6.14 39.00 4.58
CA PHE A 816 -5.21 37.92 4.99
C PHE A 816 -5.78 37.09 6.17
N SER A 817 -6.43 37.73 7.14
CA SER A 817 -7.15 37.04 8.21
C SER A 817 -8.23 36.11 7.64
N ALA A 818 -9.05 36.60 6.74
CA ALA A 818 -10.11 35.85 6.08
C ALA A 818 -9.55 34.68 5.24
N ALA A 819 -8.38 34.89 4.61
CA ALA A 819 -7.68 33.81 3.88
C ALA A 819 -7.21 32.68 4.80
N LEU A 820 -6.77 32.98 6.02
CA LEU A 820 -6.45 31.97 7.03
C LEU A 820 -7.71 31.20 7.47
N TYR A 821 -8.86 31.88 7.60
CA TYR A 821 -10.12 31.21 7.99
C TYR A 821 -10.59 30.25 6.90
N ASP A 822 -10.56 30.69 5.63
CA ASP A 822 -10.85 29.83 4.48
C ASP A 822 -9.92 28.61 4.43
N LEU A 823 -8.63 28.83 4.60
CA LEU A 823 -7.64 27.74 4.58
C LEU A 823 -7.98 26.62 5.59
N LEU A 824 -8.42 26.99 6.82
CA LEU A 824 -8.79 26.02 7.85
C LEU A 824 -10.05 25.23 7.50
N ILE A 825 -11.13 25.91 7.09
CA ILE A 825 -12.43 25.24 6.91
C ILE A 825 -12.53 24.50 5.58
N ASN A 826 -11.76 24.90 4.58
CA ASN A 826 -11.76 24.35 3.23
C ASN A 826 -10.55 23.44 2.99
N ARG A 827 -9.38 24.01 2.72
CA ARG A 827 -8.22 23.26 2.23
C ARG A 827 -7.64 22.29 3.27
N LEU A 828 -7.38 22.74 4.50
CA LEU A 828 -6.81 21.88 5.54
C LEU A 828 -7.78 20.76 5.94
N ALA A 829 -9.08 21.05 5.99
CA ALA A 829 -10.10 20.05 6.27
C ALA A 829 -10.20 18.99 5.13
N THR A 830 -10.05 19.43 3.86
CA THR A 830 -9.96 18.51 2.71
C THR A 830 -8.67 17.68 2.74
N TYR A 831 -7.53 18.28 3.11
CA TYR A 831 -6.29 17.51 3.31
C TYR A 831 -6.41 16.46 4.43
N ALA A 832 -7.17 16.76 5.49
CA ALA A 832 -7.44 15.76 6.55
C ALA A 832 -8.22 14.55 6.01
N LEU A 833 -9.13 14.75 5.07
CA LEU A 833 -9.86 13.68 4.41
C LEU A 833 -8.91 12.76 3.62
N VAL A 834 -8.02 13.35 2.82
CA VAL A 834 -7.00 12.59 2.07
C VAL A 834 -6.00 11.91 3.03
N HIS A 835 -5.59 12.62 4.10
CA HIS A 835 -4.68 12.11 5.13
C HIS A 835 -5.20 10.83 5.80
N ARG A 836 -6.53 10.70 5.94
CA ARG A 836 -7.13 9.48 6.50
C ARG A 836 -6.86 8.24 5.67
N ILE A 837 -6.76 8.39 4.36
CA ILE A 837 -6.50 7.29 3.43
C ILE A 837 -4.99 7.11 3.20
N ARG A 838 -4.30 8.19 2.86
CA ARG A 838 -2.84 8.25 2.64
C ARG A 838 -2.25 9.34 3.52
N PRO A 839 -1.53 8.98 4.59
CA PRO A 839 -0.94 9.95 5.50
C PRO A 839 -0.09 11.00 4.79
N GLN A 840 -0.32 12.26 5.13
CA GLN A 840 0.43 13.43 4.65
C GLN A 840 1.33 13.91 5.79
N SER A 841 2.63 13.68 5.68
CA SER A 841 3.64 13.96 6.72
C SER A 841 3.68 15.43 7.14
N PHE A 842 3.45 16.33 6.19
CA PHE A 842 3.48 17.78 6.42
C PHE A 842 2.28 18.32 7.20
N LEU A 843 1.12 17.67 7.15
CA LEU A 843 -0.16 18.26 7.58
C LEU A 843 -0.20 18.63 9.08
N PRO A 844 0.30 17.81 10.03
CA PRO A 844 0.35 18.19 11.44
C PRO A 844 1.20 19.45 11.69
N ARG A 845 2.31 19.62 10.96
CA ARG A 845 3.16 20.80 11.05
C ARG A 845 2.46 22.03 10.49
N VAL A 846 1.89 21.91 9.29
CA VAL A 846 1.17 23.01 8.62
C VAL A 846 0.02 23.53 9.50
N LEU A 847 -0.71 22.63 10.16
CA LEU A 847 -1.79 23.05 11.07
C LEU A 847 -1.27 23.80 12.30
N ARG A 848 -0.14 23.39 12.88
CA ARG A 848 0.49 24.14 13.98
C ARG A 848 0.95 25.52 13.53
N THR A 849 1.59 25.61 12.36
CA THR A 849 1.96 26.90 11.77
C THR A 849 0.73 27.77 11.53
N TRP A 850 -0.33 27.20 10.95
CA TRP A 850 -1.61 27.90 10.79
C TRP A 850 -2.12 28.47 12.13
N ARG A 851 -2.03 27.71 13.22
CA ARG A 851 -2.46 28.14 14.55
C ARG A 851 -1.64 29.36 15.02
N GLY A 852 -0.33 29.33 14.90
CA GLY A 852 0.54 30.45 15.23
C GLY A 852 0.23 31.71 14.42
N LEU A 853 -0.10 31.55 13.12
CA LEU A 853 -0.53 32.65 12.28
C LEU A 853 -1.91 33.20 12.72
N TYR A 854 -2.87 32.32 12.98
CA TYR A 854 -4.21 32.70 13.43
C TYR A 854 -4.18 33.52 14.74
N GLU A 855 -3.32 33.19 15.69
CA GLU A 855 -3.19 33.92 16.95
C GLU A 855 -2.75 35.38 16.77
N GLN A 856 -2.09 35.71 15.65
CA GLN A 856 -1.72 37.08 15.27
C GLN A 856 -2.84 37.79 14.47
N PHE A 857 -3.75 37.03 13.89
CA PHE A 857 -4.87 37.50 13.04
C PHE A 857 -6.19 36.85 13.49
N PRO A 858 -6.59 36.98 14.75
CA PRO A 858 -7.78 36.31 15.24
C PRO A 858 -9.06 36.92 14.63
N LEU A 859 -10.13 36.12 14.64
CA LEU A 859 -11.46 36.60 14.28
C LEU A 859 -11.87 37.72 15.25
N GLU A 860 -12.02 38.96 14.77
CA GLU A 860 -12.51 40.03 15.56
C GLU A 860 -13.97 39.76 15.95
N GLU A 861 -14.25 39.80 17.26
CA GLU A 861 -15.62 39.81 17.75
C GLU A 861 -16.17 41.20 17.55
N HIS A 862 -16.79 41.45 16.41
CA HIS A 862 -17.58 42.64 16.26
C HIS A 862 -18.79 42.55 17.21
N ALA A 863 -18.80 43.39 18.22
CA ALA A 863 -19.88 43.61 19.18
C ALA A 863 -21.21 43.97 18.50
#